data_43c928140b9972fab04caa7325ce04a8
#
_entry.id   43c928140b9972fab04caa7325ce04a8
#
_cell.length_a   1.000
_cell.length_b   1.000
_cell.length_c   1.000
_cell.angle_alpha   90.00
_cell.angle_beta   90.00
_cell.angle_gamma   90.00
#
_symmetry.space_group_name_H-M   'P 1'
#
loop_
_entity.id
_entity.type
_entity.pdbx_description
1 polymer ?
#
loop_
_entity_poly.entity_id
_entity_poly.type
_entity_poly.pdbx_seq_one_letter_code
_entity_poly.pdbx_strand_id
1 'polypeptide(L)'
;MDSNEETFEFLKLTPKERLSIKRDIQSGREAEFIALVETGNVKEVEEWLQAEMVDVNCKVEVEGIQMTPLLIAAEKNDFQMVHLLLNKGAERLMEPKKNTAYDEDITVGLLRLKEYGAISSPAYICFTSENPLLSAFHFSRLLRSMSTSSGIHMIYSEDYLKLVDRVDDFTVALLELCKNKKTVSSLLQDCCKSKTRWWNKGDWETLREAFVKEQKKFVADSKTQHVIHSAWIDGQPLWAEKSGICWKLIYVIFLLIMCGALQPILALSHIFIPCSPLSRFITSPKTKFTMRMISFATFLCLLIIKEALISQHVHVFSPQGERIIFVLLYIWTTGFLLGEVQQAFCQGASQYCCDLWNVLDITVLLLIFASTVVQSSSLGDANGNIYFTITSLLVTLALLRGMQFFYLHEKLGSMLLSFTSMAGDVFAFICLFLIVVFSFAMSFHVLHNYYYSEDGSKTAFSTFYTGIATLLWTIFGKDATDQMDVYDLWYTNLTNGSNTSNTSVPVFTLEKSHLVITTTTSYILYCVFCFLTLLILLNLCIAMMSDTFTKIQDNIDIEWKFERSKIWMDFIAGPVLASPFNIIPTYEFLKSCVKWIKGGPSEMPCIYEKKLVRMLTLHYINKHMLGQKDYLCSSEDSDHRISEVTNETNV
;
A
#
# COMPACT_ATOMS: atom_id res chain seq x y z
N MET A 1 -46.02 28.76 50.74
CA MET A 1 -47.43 28.41 50.49
C MET A 1 -47.63 27.86 49.08
N ASP A 2 -46.68 27.97 48.20
CA ASP A 2 -46.85 27.57 46.77
C ASP A 2 -46.67 26.09 46.47
N SER A 3 -45.95 25.32 47.30
CA SER A 3 -45.67 23.88 47.03
C SER A 3 -46.85 22.95 47.23
N ASN A 4 -47.93 23.43 47.97
CA ASN A 4 -49.10 22.57 48.21
C ASN A 4 -50.21 22.72 47.13
N GLU A 5 -50.25 23.82 46.40
CA GLU A 5 -51.19 23.96 45.27
C GLU A 5 -50.78 23.19 44.04
N GLU A 6 -49.48 23.18 43.69
CA GLU A 6 -48.97 22.40 42.57
C GLU A 6 -49.13 20.87 42.77
N THR A 7 -48.93 20.38 44.01
CA THR A 7 -49.17 18.96 44.35
C THR A 7 -50.64 18.59 44.28
N PHE A 8 -51.57 19.53 44.55
CA PHE A 8 -53.03 19.28 44.48
C PHE A 8 -53.55 19.27 43.03
N GLU A 9 -52.98 20.08 42.13
CA GLU A 9 -53.29 20.03 40.70
C GLU A 9 -52.77 18.78 40.03
N PHE A 10 -51.56 18.33 40.36
CA PHE A 10 -50.99 17.09 39.85
C PHE A 10 -51.78 15.84 40.22
N LEU A 11 -52.46 15.86 41.39
CA LEU A 11 -53.32 14.75 41.82
C LEU A 11 -54.68 14.68 41.09
N LYS A 12 -55.12 15.76 40.43
CA LYS A 12 -56.35 15.80 39.62
C LYS A 12 -56.20 15.26 38.21
N LEU A 13 -54.94 15.08 37.72
CA LEU A 13 -54.65 14.56 36.37
C LEU A 13 -54.91 13.07 36.27
N THR A 14 -55.32 12.61 35.09
CA THR A 14 -55.43 11.18 34.78
C THR A 14 -54.08 10.48 34.84
N PRO A 15 -54.02 9.16 35.09
CA PRO A 15 -52.76 8.43 35.12
C PRO A 15 -51.95 8.56 33.83
N LYS A 16 -52.57 8.79 32.66
CA LYS A 16 -51.90 9.05 31.38
C LYS A 16 -51.27 10.42 31.33
N GLU A 17 -51.97 11.46 31.83
CA GLU A 17 -51.45 12.85 31.88
C GLU A 17 -50.29 12.97 32.87
N ARG A 18 -50.38 12.32 34.04
CA ARG A 18 -49.26 12.24 34.99
C ARG A 18 -48.05 11.56 34.44
N LEU A 19 -48.23 10.50 33.63
CA LEU A 19 -47.17 9.80 32.96
C LEU A 19 -46.52 10.65 31.84
N SER A 20 -47.30 11.45 31.09
CA SER A 20 -46.77 12.36 30.08
C SER A 20 -45.93 13.48 30.70
N ILE A 21 -46.46 14.16 31.74
CA ILE A 21 -45.75 15.22 32.46
C ILE A 21 -44.44 14.68 33.11
N LYS A 22 -44.48 13.48 33.70
CA LYS A 22 -43.26 12.85 34.23
C LYS A 22 -42.24 12.58 33.14
N ARG A 23 -42.66 12.14 31.93
CA ARG A 23 -41.78 11.93 30.79
C ARG A 23 -41.18 13.26 30.30
N ASP A 24 -41.99 14.31 30.21
CA ASP A 24 -41.53 15.63 29.75
C ASP A 24 -40.50 16.22 30.71
N ILE A 25 -40.74 16.12 32.02
CA ILE A 25 -39.77 16.54 33.05
C ILE A 25 -38.50 15.71 33.01
N GLN A 26 -38.62 14.40 32.84
CA GLN A 26 -37.48 13.51 32.75
C GLN A 26 -36.65 13.81 31.48
N SER A 27 -37.30 13.97 30.32
CA SER A 27 -36.66 14.35 29.06
C SER A 27 -35.96 15.72 29.14
N GLY A 28 -36.56 16.70 29.87
CA GLY A 28 -35.92 17.99 30.10
C GLY A 28 -34.62 17.88 30.92
N ARG A 29 -34.64 17.07 32.00
CA ARG A 29 -33.45 16.81 32.83
C ARG A 29 -32.35 16.07 32.06
N GLU A 30 -32.72 15.09 31.26
CA GLU A 30 -31.78 14.35 30.43
C GLU A 30 -31.10 15.27 29.40
N ALA A 31 -31.84 16.18 28.78
CA ALA A 31 -31.29 17.18 27.86
C ALA A 31 -30.32 18.15 28.56
N GLU A 32 -30.67 18.63 29.79
CA GLU A 32 -29.79 19.48 30.58
C GLU A 32 -28.52 18.74 31.02
N PHE A 33 -28.64 17.48 31.42
CA PHE A 33 -27.50 16.63 31.74
C PHE A 33 -26.56 16.45 30.56
N ILE A 34 -27.08 16.22 29.36
CA ILE A 34 -26.26 16.12 28.13
C ILE A 34 -25.57 17.46 27.83
N ALA A 35 -26.26 18.59 28.01
CA ALA A 35 -25.63 19.90 27.85
C ALA A 35 -24.47 20.12 28.86
N LEU A 36 -24.59 19.64 30.09
CA LEU A 36 -23.49 19.64 31.06
C LEU A 36 -22.31 18.75 30.64
N VAL A 37 -22.59 17.59 30.09
CA VAL A 37 -21.54 16.72 29.52
C VAL A 37 -20.89 17.37 28.28
N GLU A 38 -21.68 18.07 27.47
CA GLU A 38 -21.16 18.82 26.34
C GLU A 38 -20.24 19.98 26.72
N THR A 39 -20.57 20.68 27.82
CA THR A 39 -19.71 21.77 28.33
C THR A 39 -18.45 21.27 29.04
N GLY A 40 -18.37 19.97 29.36
CA GLY A 40 -17.23 19.37 30.07
C GLY A 40 -17.18 19.68 31.56
N ASN A 41 -18.32 20.05 32.20
CA ASN A 41 -18.37 20.36 33.62
C ASN A 41 -18.44 19.10 34.49
N VAL A 42 -17.27 18.50 34.70
CA VAL A 42 -17.11 17.19 35.40
C VAL A 42 -17.72 17.22 36.81
N LYS A 43 -17.60 18.34 37.55
CA LYS A 43 -18.09 18.42 38.95
C LYS A 43 -19.59 18.37 39.00
N GLU A 44 -20.27 19.17 38.19
CA GLU A 44 -21.73 19.18 38.16
C GLU A 44 -22.29 17.85 37.66
N VAL A 45 -21.70 17.27 36.64
CA VAL A 45 -22.07 15.92 36.15
C VAL A 45 -21.93 14.88 37.25
N GLU A 46 -20.86 14.95 38.05
CA GLU A 46 -20.66 14.04 39.18
C GLU A 46 -21.72 14.20 40.26
N GLU A 47 -22.11 15.45 40.60
CA GLU A 47 -23.17 15.77 41.55
C GLU A 47 -24.52 15.22 41.08
N TRP A 48 -24.87 15.41 39.81
CA TRP A 48 -26.10 14.88 39.21
C TRP A 48 -26.19 13.36 39.24
N LEU A 49 -25.06 12.66 38.96
CA LEU A 49 -25.00 11.22 39.03
C LEU A 49 -25.01 10.67 40.46
N GLN A 50 -24.43 11.38 41.43
CA GLN A 50 -24.50 11.02 42.86
C GLN A 50 -25.90 11.21 43.44
N ALA A 51 -26.64 12.20 42.97
CA ALA A 51 -28.02 12.45 43.38
C ALA A 51 -29.05 11.55 42.67
N GLU A 52 -28.60 10.59 41.81
CA GLU A 52 -29.46 9.70 41.02
C GLU A 52 -30.55 10.44 40.21
N MET A 53 -30.27 11.69 39.81
CA MET A 53 -31.23 12.51 39.08
C MET A 53 -31.50 12.06 37.67
N VAL A 54 -30.49 11.42 37.02
CA VAL A 54 -30.52 10.96 35.61
C VAL A 54 -29.78 9.64 35.48
N ASP A 55 -30.24 8.78 34.56
CA ASP A 55 -29.53 7.54 34.18
C ASP A 55 -28.26 7.88 33.36
N VAL A 56 -27.13 7.33 33.74
CA VAL A 56 -25.86 7.49 33.03
C VAL A 56 -25.94 7.04 31.57
N ASN A 57 -26.88 6.13 31.23
CA ASN A 57 -27.12 5.58 29.90
C ASN A 57 -28.32 6.22 29.18
N CYS A 58 -28.79 7.40 29.64
CA CYS A 58 -29.88 8.09 29.00
C CYS A 58 -29.57 8.37 27.51
N LYS A 59 -30.62 8.33 26.68
CA LYS A 59 -30.54 8.65 25.26
C LYS A 59 -31.34 9.89 24.96
N VAL A 60 -30.67 10.91 24.49
CA VAL A 60 -31.30 12.17 24.12
C VAL A 60 -31.08 12.45 22.65
N GLU A 61 -32.07 13.05 22.03
CA GLU A 61 -31.97 13.46 20.63
C GLU A 61 -31.27 14.83 20.54
N VAL A 62 -30.06 14.81 19.97
CA VAL A 62 -29.26 15.98 19.67
C VAL A 62 -29.12 16.09 18.16
N GLU A 63 -29.53 17.19 17.55
CA GLU A 63 -29.50 17.39 16.09
C GLU A 63 -30.22 16.29 15.28
N GLY A 64 -31.31 15.71 15.82
CA GLY A 64 -32.04 14.62 15.15
C GLY A 64 -31.41 13.23 15.33
N ILE A 65 -30.39 13.10 16.18
CA ILE A 65 -29.62 11.88 16.43
C ILE A 65 -29.72 11.49 17.91
N GLN A 66 -30.02 10.22 18.20
CA GLN A 66 -30.00 9.70 19.56
C GLN A 66 -28.57 9.47 20.04
N MET A 67 -28.14 10.24 21.03
CA MET A 67 -26.80 10.15 21.60
C MET A 67 -26.83 9.78 23.09
N THR A 68 -25.78 9.08 23.54
CA THR A 68 -25.53 8.80 24.97
C THR A 68 -24.47 9.75 25.52
N PRO A 69 -24.47 10.03 26.84
CA PRO A 69 -23.44 10.88 27.45
C PRO A 69 -22.01 10.40 27.18
N LEU A 70 -21.78 9.10 27.25
CA LEU A 70 -20.47 8.53 26.96
C LEU A 70 -20.03 8.74 25.51
N LEU A 71 -20.95 8.68 24.53
CA LEU A 71 -20.65 8.92 23.13
C LEU A 71 -20.16 10.36 22.91
N ILE A 72 -20.85 11.34 23.52
CA ILE A 72 -20.50 12.75 23.43
C ILE A 72 -19.14 13.04 24.09
N ALA A 73 -18.93 12.53 25.30
CA ALA A 73 -17.65 12.71 26.01
C ALA A 73 -16.47 12.08 25.26
N ALA A 74 -16.69 10.91 24.67
CA ALA A 74 -15.67 10.20 23.90
C ALA A 74 -15.39 10.90 22.55
N GLU A 75 -16.41 11.40 21.85
CA GLU A 75 -16.23 12.17 20.60
C GLU A 75 -15.38 13.44 20.84
N LYS A 76 -15.63 14.14 21.95
CA LYS A 76 -14.84 15.32 22.37
C LYS A 76 -13.46 14.98 22.91
N ASN A 77 -13.16 13.69 23.10
CA ASN A 77 -11.89 13.20 23.67
C ASN A 77 -11.60 13.74 25.08
N ASP A 78 -12.65 13.90 25.91
CA ASP A 78 -12.51 14.35 27.29
C ASP A 78 -12.16 13.18 28.21
N PHE A 79 -10.91 13.12 28.68
CA PHE A 79 -10.40 12.05 29.54
C PHE A 79 -11.09 12.01 30.90
N GLN A 80 -11.39 13.16 31.51
CA GLN A 80 -12.00 13.24 32.85
C GLN A 80 -13.45 12.79 32.79
N MET A 81 -14.19 13.27 31.81
CA MET A 81 -15.59 12.92 31.63
C MET A 81 -15.79 11.46 31.26
N VAL A 82 -15.00 10.94 30.32
CA VAL A 82 -15.03 9.52 29.93
C VAL A 82 -14.71 8.61 31.12
N HIS A 83 -13.69 8.95 31.92
CA HIS A 83 -13.34 8.22 33.13
C HIS A 83 -14.48 8.24 34.17
N LEU A 84 -15.10 9.41 34.43
CA LEU A 84 -16.23 9.55 35.35
C LEU A 84 -17.40 8.66 34.91
N LEU A 85 -17.83 8.77 33.66
CA LEU A 85 -18.99 8.05 33.13
C LEU A 85 -18.76 6.51 33.16
N LEU A 86 -17.60 6.05 32.76
CA LEU A 86 -17.26 4.61 32.81
C LEU A 86 -17.23 4.08 34.25
N ASN A 87 -16.71 4.86 35.22
CA ASN A 87 -16.71 4.48 36.63
C ASN A 87 -18.11 4.45 37.24
N LYS A 88 -19.03 5.26 36.73
CA LYS A 88 -20.46 5.30 37.16
C LYS A 88 -21.32 4.26 36.43
N GLY A 89 -20.70 3.38 35.61
CA GLY A 89 -21.39 2.24 34.98
C GLY A 89 -21.97 2.53 33.60
N ALA A 90 -21.42 3.52 32.86
CA ALA A 90 -21.82 3.74 31.46
C ALA A 90 -21.52 2.49 30.61
N GLU A 91 -22.49 2.11 29.78
CA GLU A 91 -22.35 0.98 28.83
C GLU A 91 -21.27 1.28 27.80
N ARG A 92 -20.41 0.29 27.53
CA ARG A 92 -19.36 0.43 26.52
C ARG A 92 -19.97 0.59 25.14
N LEU A 93 -19.43 1.53 24.36
CA LEU A 93 -19.82 1.73 22.98
C LEU A 93 -19.46 0.48 22.14
N MET A 94 -20.40 0.05 21.33
CA MET A 94 -20.17 -1.08 20.40
C MET A 94 -19.69 -0.56 19.04
N GLU A 95 -18.89 -1.35 18.37
CA GLU A 95 -18.51 -1.05 16.98
C GLU A 95 -19.75 -1.09 16.08
N PRO A 96 -20.02 -0.01 15.31
CA PRO A 96 -21.18 0.05 14.45
C PRO A 96 -21.17 -1.08 13.41
N LYS A 97 -22.33 -1.72 13.19
CA LYS A 97 -22.43 -2.79 12.17
C LYS A 97 -22.23 -2.19 10.78
N LYS A 98 -21.40 -2.84 9.98
CA LYS A 98 -21.24 -2.53 8.55
C LYS A 98 -22.53 -2.92 7.81
N ASN A 99 -23.50 -2.01 7.74
CA ASN A 99 -24.63 -2.18 6.84
C ASN A 99 -24.27 -1.58 5.48
N THR A 100 -24.43 -2.38 4.44
CA THR A 100 -24.14 -2.03 3.05
C THR A 100 -25.38 -1.53 2.30
N ALA A 101 -26.44 -1.14 3.01
CA ALA A 101 -27.68 -0.66 2.38
C ALA A 101 -27.47 0.72 1.76
N TYR A 102 -27.71 0.83 0.46
CA TYR A 102 -27.57 2.06 -0.34
C TYR A 102 -28.58 3.15 -0.01
N ASP A 103 -29.61 2.84 0.82
CA ASP A 103 -30.75 3.70 1.15
C ASP A 103 -30.67 4.28 2.57
N GLU A 104 -29.49 4.58 3.08
CA GLU A 104 -29.38 5.17 4.42
C GLU A 104 -29.55 6.69 4.37
N ASP A 105 -30.36 7.21 5.29
CA ASP A 105 -30.56 8.63 5.50
C ASP A 105 -29.22 9.31 5.92
N ILE A 106 -29.04 10.57 5.53
CA ILE A 106 -27.85 11.39 5.86
C ILE A 106 -27.62 11.44 7.37
N THR A 107 -28.70 11.47 8.16
CA THR A 107 -28.67 11.45 9.64
C THR A 107 -27.98 10.18 10.18
N VAL A 108 -28.22 9.04 9.55
CA VAL A 108 -27.58 7.77 9.92
C VAL A 108 -26.09 7.79 9.60
N GLY A 109 -25.69 8.40 8.47
CA GLY A 109 -24.29 8.61 8.13
C GLY A 109 -23.55 9.46 9.14
N LEU A 110 -24.18 10.55 9.60
CA LEU A 110 -23.63 11.44 10.63
C LEU A 110 -23.53 10.73 11.99
N LEU A 111 -24.57 9.98 12.39
CA LEU A 111 -24.51 9.16 13.62
C LEU A 111 -23.32 8.21 13.61
N ARG A 112 -23.11 7.49 12.49
CA ARG A 112 -21.97 6.58 12.35
C ARG A 112 -20.63 7.29 12.45
N LEU A 113 -20.50 8.46 11.81
CA LEU A 113 -19.30 9.27 11.93
C LEU A 113 -19.00 9.61 13.39
N LYS A 114 -20.01 10.05 14.15
CA LYS A 114 -19.90 10.36 15.57
C LYS A 114 -19.58 9.10 16.41
N GLU A 115 -20.23 7.97 16.13
CA GLU A 115 -19.93 6.68 16.80
C GLU A 115 -18.48 6.24 16.55
N TYR A 116 -18.02 6.27 15.30
CA TYR A 116 -16.61 5.97 14.98
C TYR A 116 -15.66 6.99 15.60
N GLY A 117 -16.02 8.28 15.63
CA GLY A 117 -15.27 9.32 16.29
C GLY A 117 -15.09 9.07 17.79
N ALA A 118 -16.13 8.59 18.44
CA ALA A 118 -16.13 8.26 19.87
C ALA A 118 -15.30 7.02 20.18
N ILE A 119 -15.53 5.88 19.50
CA ILE A 119 -14.81 4.63 19.78
C ILE A 119 -13.32 4.71 19.39
N SER A 120 -12.98 5.55 18.43
CA SER A 120 -11.59 5.78 18.00
C SER A 120 -10.87 6.87 18.79
N SER A 121 -11.55 7.53 19.73
CA SER A 121 -10.94 8.60 20.53
C SER A 121 -9.85 8.04 21.46
N PRO A 122 -8.72 8.74 21.61
CA PRO A 122 -7.66 8.36 22.53
C PRO A 122 -8.15 8.14 23.97
N ALA A 123 -9.05 9.00 24.46
CA ALA A 123 -9.64 8.87 25.78
C ALA A 123 -10.40 7.55 25.95
N TYR A 124 -11.27 7.20 24.99
CA TYR A 124 -12.05 5.97 25.07
C TYR A 124 -11.16 4.74 24.92
N ILE A 125 -10.22 4.73 23.96
CA ILE A 125 -9.27 3.63 23.73
C ILE A 125 -8.44 3.34 25.00
N CYS A 126 -7.94 4.39 25.67
CA CYS A 126 -7.10 4.24 26.86
C CYS A 126 -7.81 3.55 28.03
N PHE A 127 -9.10 3.82 28.23
CA PHE A 127 -9.86 3.26 29.37
C PHE A 127 -10.54 1.92 29.07
N THR A 128 -10.82 1.62 27.80
CA THR A 128 -11.61 0.43 27.44
C THR A 128 -10.80 -0.72 26.84
N SER A 129 -9.65 -0.44 26.23
CA SER A 129 -8.85 -1.44 25.51
C SER A 129 -7.80 -2.11 26.39
N GLU A 130 -7.61 -3.41 26.21
CA GLU A 130 -6.49 -4.14 26.85
C GLU A 130 -5.13 -3.73 26.28
N ASN A 131 -5.07 -3.49 24.97
CA ASN A 131 -3.89 -2.99 24.26
C ASN A 131 -4.25 -1.76 23.42
N PRO A 132 -4.15 -0.55 24.00
CA PRO A 132 -4.52 0.69 23.33
C PRO A 132 -3.79 0.94 22.01
N LEU A 133 -2.53 0.54 21.90
CA LEU A 133 -1.73 0.71 20.70
C LEU A 133 -2.28 -0.12 19.51
N LEU A 134 -2.53 -1.41 19.74
CA LEU A 134 -3.08 -2.29 18.69
C LEU A 134 -4.53 -1.93 18.34
N SER A 135 -5.32 -1.49 19.34
CA SER A 135 -6.67 -0.98 19.10
C SER A 135 -6.65 0.29 18.26
N ALA A 136 -5.72 1.22 18.52
CA ALA A 136 -5.53 2.41 17.71
C ALA A 136 -5.17 2.04 16.25
N PHE A 137 -4.25 1.08 16.04
CA PHE A 137 -3.93 0.58 14.70
C PHE A 137 -5.15 -0.02 13.99
N HIS A 138 -5.99 -0.75 14.73
CA HIS A 138 -7.22 -1.31 14.17
C HIS A 138 -8.19 -0.21 13.74
N PHE A 139 -8.47 0.76 14.61
CA PHE A 139 -9.39 1.86 14.29
C PHE A 139 -8.88 2.75 13.17
N SER A 140 -7.58 3.08 13.14
CA SER A 140 -6.99 3.85 12.04
C SER A 140 -7.23 3.16 10.68
N ARG A 141 -6.96 1.85 10.57
CA ARG A 141 -7.23 1.09 9.33
C ARG A 141 -8.72 1.05 9.00
N LEU A 142 -9.58 0.83 10.00
CA LEU A 142 -11.02 0.80 9.81
C LEU A 142 -11.55 2.12 9.26
N LEU A 143 -11.15 3.24 9.85
CA LEU A 143 -11.52 4.58 9.41
C LEU A 143 -11.04 4.88 7.98
N ARG A 144 -9.81 4.48 7.61
CA ARG A 144 -9.32 4.57 6.23
C ARG A 144 -10.16 3.74 5.27
N SER A 145 -10.59 2.54 5.66
CA SER A 145 -11.49 1.73 4.83
C SER A 145 -12.87 2.35 4.66
N MET A 146 -13.35 3.11 5.66
CA MET A 146 -14.60 3.84 5.57
C MET A 146 -14.48 5.07 4.66
N SER A 147 -13.38 5.81 4.72
CA SER A 147 -13.15 6.97 3.84
C SER A 147 -13.10 6.60 2.35
N THR A 148 -12.75 5.36 2.01
CA THR A 148 -12.68 4.86 0.62
C THR A 148 -13.90 4.06 0.20
N SER A 149 -14.85 3.78 1.11
CA SER A 149 -16.06 3.02 0.79
C SER A 149 -17.07 3.86 0.01
N SER A 150 -17.82 3.20 -0.88
CA SER A 150 -18.88 3.82 -1.65
C SER A 150 -20.14 4.06 -0.80
N GLY A 151 -21.02 4.96 -1.24
CA GLY A 151 -22.27 5.29 -0.58
C GLY A 151 -22.18 6.51 0.34
N ILE A 152 -22.96 6.55 1.40
CA ILE A 152 -23.04 7.67 2.37
C ILE A 152 -21.69 8.02 3.02
N HIS A 153 -20.82 7.03 3.21
CA HIS A 153 -19.48 7.26 3.76
C HIS A 153 -18.61 8.16 2.88
N MET A 154 -18.86 8.20 1.57
CA MET A 154 -18.14 9.08 0.65
C MET A 154 -18.37 10.58 0.96
N ILE A 155 -19.57 10.94 1.45
CA ILE A 155 -19.91 12.31 1.82
C ILE A 155 -19.02 12.78 2.99
N TYR A 156 -18.72 11.91 3.93
CA TYR A 156 -17.92 12.18 5.13
C TYR A 156 -16.46 11.69 5.03
N SER A 157 -15.97 11.43 3.81
CA SER A 157 -14.62 10.88 3.58
C SER A 157 -13.53 11.73 4.24
N GLU A 158 -13.62 13.06 4.10
CA GLU A 158 -12.66 13.99 4.69
C GLU A 158 -12.68 13.97 6.23
N ASP A 159 -13.87 13.85 6.81
CA ASP A 159 -14.01 13.80 8.27
C ASP A 159 -13.48 12.48 8.84
N TYR A 160 -13.69 11.35 8.14
CA TYR A 160 -13.03 10.09 8.51
C TYR A 160 -11.50 10.21 8.45
N LEU A 161 -10.92 10.91 7.47
CA LEU A 161 -9.48 11.14 7.42
C LEU A 161 -8.96 12.00 8.57
N LYS A 162 -9.71 13.01 9.02
CA LYS A 162 -9.38 13.77 10.24
C LYS A 162 -9.35 12.88 11.49
N LEU A 163 -10.29 11.93 11.59
CA LEU A 163 -10.29 10.94 12.67
C LEU A 163 -9.06 10.00 12.59
N VAL A 164 -8.66 9.58 11.39
CA VAL A 164 -7.43 8.82 11.19
C VAL A 164 -6.23 9.58 11.70
N ASP A 165 -6.08 10.85 11.32
CA ASP A 165 -4.97 11.69 11.77
C ASP A 165 -4.89 11.78 13.28
N ARG A 166 -6.04 11.96 13.96
CA ARG A 166 -6.13 11.99 15.44
C ARG A 166 -5.65 10.67 16.07
N VAL A 167 -6.02 9.53 15.50
CA VAL A 167 -5.61 8.21 16.00
C VAL A 167 -4.13 7.96 15.72
N ASP A 168 -3.65 8.33 14.53
CA ASP A 168 -2.24 8.18 14.17
C ASP A 168 -1.36 9.06 15.07
N ASP A 169 -1.74 10.29 15.36
CA ASP A 169 -1.04 11.20 16.27
C ASP A 169 -1.02 10.66 17.72
N PHE A 170 -2.09 10.00 18.16
CA PHE A 170 -2.11 9.30 19.45
C PHE A 170 -1.07 8.18 19.51
N THR A 171 -0.93 7.39 18.46
CA THR A 171 0.08 6.31 18.43
C THR A 171 1.51 6.86 18.50
N VAL A 172 1.78 7.98 17.83
CA VAL A 172 3.07 8.68 17.90
C VAL A 172 3.29 9.27 19.30
N ALA A 173 2.25 9.87 19.91
CA ALA A 173 2.34 10.42 21.27
C ALA A 173 2.67 9.33 22.32
N LEU A 174 2.13 8.11 22.18
CA LEU A 174 2.50 6.98 23.04
C LEU A 174 3.98 6.60 22.85
N LEU A 175 4.49 6.66 21.61
CA LEU A 175 5.89 6.38 21.32
C LEU A 175 6.82 7.47 21.88
N GLU A 176 6.38 8.73 21.88
CA GLU A 176 7.13 9.86 22.44
C GLU A 176 7.40 9.70 23.94
N LEU A 177 6.52 9.04 24.68
CA LEU A 177 6.70 8.75 26.10
C LEU A 177 7.86 7.75 26.37
N CYS A 178 8.28 7.00 25.34
CA CYS A 178 9.43 6.12 25.45
C CYS A 178 10.74 6.93 25.41
N LYS A 179 11.40 7.13 26.54
CA LYS A 179 12.66 7.91 26.61
C LYS A 179 13.90 7.12 26.16
N ASN A 180 13.91 5.80 26.34
CA ASN A 180 15.06 4.95 26.10
C ASN A 180 14.90 4.06 24.86
N LYS A 181 16.00 3.86 24.11
CA LYS A 181 16.06 2.92 22.98
C LYS A 181 15.58 1.51 23.35
N LYS A 182 15.93 1.02 24.55
CA LYS A 182 15.52 -0.30 25.03
C LYS A 182 14.01 -0.40 25.18
N THR A 183 13.35 0.64 25.70
CA THR A 183 11.89 0.69 25.87
C THR A 183 11.19 0.67 24.51
N VAL A 184 11.70 1.45 23.54
CA VAL A 184 11.16 1.44 22.17
C VAL A 184 11.36 0.07 21.52
N SER A 185 12.55 -0.53 21.67
CA SER A 185 12.81 -1.87 21.14
C SER A 185 11.88 -2.91 21.75
N SER A 186 11.64 -2.85 23.07
CA SER A 186 10.71 -3.76 23.76
C SER A 186 9.25 -3.54 23.36
N LEU A 187 8.85 -2.31 22.99
CA LEU A 187 7.53 -1.99 22.47
C LEU A 187 7.32 -2.54 21.07
N LEU A 188 8.35 -2.48 20.22
CA LEU A 188 8.29 -2.91 18.83
C LEU A 188 8.49 -4.42 18.66
N GLN A 189 9.27 -5.02 19.57
CA GLN A 189 9.57 -6.44 19.61
C GLN A 189 8.62 -7.11 20.59
N ASP A 190 7.95 -8.16 20.16
CA ASP A 190 7.20 -9.01 21.06
C ASP A 190 8.18 -9.84 21.91
N CYS A 191 8.11 -9.69 23.23
CA CYS A 191 8.92 -10.48 24.17
C CYS A 191 8.49 -11.95 24.25
N CYS A 192 7.34 -12.28 23.67
CA CYS A 192 6.90 -13.66 23.55
C CYS A 192 7.55 -14.29 22.31
N LYS A 193 8.41 -15.25 22.55
CA LYS A 193 8.88 -16.20 21.53
C LYS A 193 7.66 -16.94 20.96
N SER A 194 6.89 -16.26 20.10
CA SER A 194 5.79 -16.89 19.39
C SER A 194 6.36 -18.02 18.55
N LYS A 195 6.05 -19.24 18.97
CA LYS A 195 6.58 -20.48 18.38
C LYS A 195 5.80 -20.92 17.14
N THR A 196 4.93 -20.08 16.62
CA THR A 196 3.86 -20.52 15.72
C THR A 196 4.15 -20.45 14.23
N ARG A 197 5.19 -19.72 13.79
CA ARG A 197 5.56 -19.73 12.37
C ARG A 197 7.05 -19.97 12.19
N TRP A 198 7.41 -21.13 11.65
CA TRP A 198 8.77 -21.64 11.45
C TRP A 198 9.67 -20.75 10.56
N TRP A 199 9.09 -19.83 9.79
CA TRP A 199 9.82 -18.86 8.94
C TRP A 199 9.94 -17.44 9.55
N ASN A 200 9.26 -17.14 10.67
CA ASN A 200 9.37 -15.84 11.34
C ASN A 200 10.36 -15.95 12.49
N LYS A 201 11.61 -15.60 12.24
CA LYS A 201 12.67 -15.46 13.24
C LYS A 201 12.69 -14.06 13.87
N GLY A 202 11.60 -13.36 13.97
CA GLY A 202 11.61 -12.00 14.45
C GLY A 202 10.47 -11.73 15.41
N ASP A 203 10.87 -11.37 16.59
CA ASP A 203 10.01 -10.92 17.69
C ASP A 203 9.48 -9.48 17.41
N TRP A 204 9.00 -9.18 16.19
CA TRP A 204 8.60 -7.83 15.74
C TRP A 204 7.09 -7.74 15.49
N GLU A 205 6.26 -8.32 16.37
CA GLU A 205 4.81 -8.43 16.15
C GLU A 205 4.12 -7.07 16.07
N THR A 206 4.42 -6.17 17.04
CA THR A 206 3.82 -4.81 17.05
C THR A 206 4.18 -4.01 15.80
N LEU A 207 5.45 -4.09 15.37
CA LEU A 207 5.89 -3.41 14.17
C LEU A 207 5.28 -4.02 12.90
N ARG A 208 5.12 -5.33 12.86
CA ARG A 208 4.43 -6.02 11.77
C ARG A 208 2.96 -5.61 11.67
N GLU A 209 2.24 -5.54 12.80
CA GLU A 209 0.87 -5.03 12.83
C GLU A 209 0.80 -3.58 12.34
N ALA A 210 1.79 -2.75 12.71
CA ALA A 210 1.89 -1.38 12.19
C ALA A 210 2.02 -1.34 10.66
N PHE A 211 2.79 -2.27 10.04
CA PHE A 211 2.86 -2.38 8.57
C PHE A 211 1.55 -2.89 7.96
N VAL A 212 0.94 -3.93 8.53
CA VAL A 212 -0.32 -4.51 8.04
C VAL A 212 -1.46 -3.50 8.13
N LYS A 213 -1.47 -2.66 9.16
CA LYS A 213 -2.48 -1.61 9.38
C LYS A 213 -2.07 -0.24 8.80
N GLU A 214 -0.98 -0.17 8.04
CA GLU A 214 -0.49 1.03 7.36
C GLU A 214 -0.28 2.24 8.28
N GLN A 215 0.33 2.02 9.44
CA GLN A 215 0.62 3.07 10.42
C GLN A 215 1.87 3.87 10.03
N LYS A 216 1.73 4.70 9.00
CA LYS A 216 2.86 5.37 8.35
C LYS A 216 3.57 6.35 9.28
N LYS A 217 2.84 7.20 10.01
CA LYS A 217 3.42 8.17 10.97
C LYS A 217 4.20 7.46 12.09
N PHE A 218 3.63 6.38 12.66
CA PHE A 218 4.27 5.59 13.73
C PHE A 218 5.58 4.93 13.26
N VAL A 219 5.58 4.34 12.07
CA VAL A 219 6.78 3.72 11.51
C VAL A 219 7.83 4.75 11.12
N ALA A 220 7.42 5.90 10.56
CA ALA A 220 8.33 6.96 10.12
C ALA A 220 8.95 7.77 11.27
N ASP A 221 8.44 7.62 12.50
CA ASP A 221 8.98 8.31 13.68
C ASP A 221 10.46 7.99 13.90
N SER A 222 11.21 8.99 14.37
CA SER A 222 12.66 8.92 14.54
C SER A 222 13.12 7.81 15.47
N LYS A 223 12.38 7.53 16.55
CA LYS A 223 12.70 6.48 17.53
C LYS A 223 12.50 5.09 16.93
N THR A 224 11.40 4.89 16.21
CA THR A 224 11.13 3.66 15.47
C THR A 224 12.19 3.43 14.39
N GLN A 225 12.49 4.45 13.59
CA GLN A 225 13.52 4.41 12.55
C GLN A 225 14.90 4.07 13.12
N HIS A 226 15.26 4.63 14.26
CA HIS A 226 16.53 4.34 14.92
C HIS A 226 16.65 2.87 15.35
N VAL A 227 15.57 2.27 15.87
CA VAL A 227 15.54 0.85 16.26
C VAL A 227 15.62 -0.05 15.03
N ILE A 228 14.82 0.22 13.99
CA ILE A 228 14.84 -0.56 12.73
C ILE A 228 16.22 -0.44 12.05
N HIS A 229 16.80 0.76 11.99
CA HIS A 229 18.14 0.97 11.43
C HIS A 229 19.20 0.19 12.19
N SER A 230 19.14 0.16 13.53
CA SER A 230 20.10 -0.63 14.31
C SER A 230 19.98 -2.13 14.05
N ALA A 231 18.76 -2.64 13.82
CA ALA A 231 18.55 -4.03 13.43
C ALA A 231 19.03 -4.31 11.98
N TRP A 232 18.91 -3.33 11.09
CA TRP A 232 19.39 -3.43 9.71
C TRP A 232 20.90 -3.59 9.59
N ILE A 233 21.67 -2.90 10.45
CA ILE A 233 23.15 -2.95 10.45
C ILE A 233 23.72 -4.01 11.39
N ASP A 234 22.87 -4.71 12.14
CA ASP A 234 23.34 -5.75 13.05
C ASP A 234 24.12 -6.84 12.31
N GLY A 235 25.20 -7.33 12.93
CA GLY A 235 26.09 -8.33 12.33
C GLY A 235 27.07 -7.79 11.28
N GLN A 236 27.10 -6.47 11.02
CA GLN A 236 28.11 -5.85 10.16
C GLN A 236 29.44 -5.63 10.90
N PRO A 237 30.58 -5.66 10.21
CA PRO A 237 31.86 -5.35 10.82
C PRO A 237 31.91 -3.89 11.30
N LEU A 238 32.47 -3.64 12.50
CA LEU A 238 32.53 -2.31 13.13
C LEU A 238 33.17 -1.21 12.25
N TRP A 239 34.07 -1.59 11.36
CA TRP A 239 34.70 -0.64 10.44
C TRP A 239 33.80 -0.20 9.29
N ALA A 240 32.67 -0.88 9.06
CA ALA A 240 31.69 -0.54 8.01
C ALA A 240 31.00 0.82 8.24
N GLU A 241 30.95 1.29 9.49
CA GLU A 241 30.33 2.57 9.88
C GLU A 241 31.28 3.76 9.87
N LYS A 242 32.57 3.54 9.56
CA LYS A 242 33.54 4.64 9.53
C LYS A 242 33.15 5.70 8.50
N SER A 243 33.16 6.96 8.93
CA SER A 243 32.91 8.10 8.08
C SER A 243 34.13 8.36 7.16
N GLY A 244 33.88 8.48 5.86
CA GLY A 244 34.90 8.78 4.87
C GLY A 244 34.60 8.08 3.54
N ILE A 245 34.79 8.80 2.44
CA ILE A 245 34.50 8.27 1.10
C ILE A 245 35.34 7.02 0.81
N CYS A 246 36.63 7.04 1.17
CA CYS A 246 37.53 5.91 0.97
C CYS A 246 37.07 4.65 1.73
N TRP A 247 36.66 4.80 2.98
CA TRP A 247 36.15 3.67 3.77
C TRP A 247 34.83 3.12 3.23
N LYS A 248 33.94 3.99 2.77
CA LYS A 248 32.70 3.56 2.09
C LYS A 248 32.99 2.79 0.82
N LEU A 249 33.96 3.26 0.02
CA LEU A 249 34.36 2.56 -1.21
C LEU A 249 34.98 1.19 -0.91
N ILE A 250 35.90 1.11 0.06
CA ILE A 250 36.49 -0.16 0.52
C ILE A 250 35.42 -1.13 0.99
N TYR A 251 34.43 -0.63 1.73
CA TYR A 251 33.32 -1.46 2.21
C TYR A 251 32.44 -1.97 1.07
N VAL A 252 32.14 -1.14 0.07
CA VAL A 252 31.39 -1.58 -1.13
C VAL A 252 32.16 -2.65 -1.88
N ILE A 253 33.46 -2.46 -2.12
CA ILE A 253 34.32 -3.47 -2.78
C ILE A 253 34.35 -4.77 -1.97
N PHE A 254 34.48 -4.68 -0.64
CA PHE A 254 34.43 -5.83 0.25
C PHE A 254 33.11 -6.59 0.11
N LEU A 255 31.96 -5.89 0.11
CA LEU A 255 30.65 -6.50 -0.07
C LEU A 255 30.52 -7.15 -1.44
N LEU A 256 31.00 -6.51 -2.52
CA LEU A 256 30.96 -7.07 -3.87
C LEU A 256 31.78 -8.37 -3.98
N ILE A 257 32.94 -8.41 -3.35
CA ILE A 257 33.79 -9.63 -3.36
C ILE A 257 33.14 -10.74 -2.51
N MET A 258 32.72 -10.40 -1.29
CA MET A 258 32.14 -11.38 -0.37
C MET A 258 30.80 -11.92 -0.88
N CYS A 259 29.89 -11.05 -1.28
CA CYS A 259 28.53 -11.44 -1.70
C CYS A 259 28.45 -11.86 -3.19
N GLY A 260 29.43 -11.50 -4.02
CA GLY A 260 29.52 -11.93 -5.42
C GLY A 260 30.39 -13.16 -5.59
N ALA A 261 31.72 -12.99 -5.59
CA ALA A 261 32.65 -14.08 -5.90
C ALA A 261 32.65 -15.20 -4.85
N LEU A 262 32.53 -14.85 -3.56
CA LEU A 262 32.58 -15.81 -2.45
C LEU A 262 31.18 -16.28 -2.00
N GLN A 263 30.10 -15.87 -2.66
CA GLN A 263 28.73 -16.25 -2.31
C GLN A 263 28.53 -17.77 -2.15
N PRO A 264 29.05 -18.66 -3.04
CA PRO A 264 28.91 -20.11 -2.86
C PRO A 264 29.56 -20.61 -1.56
N ILE A 265 30.76 -20.11 -1.25
CA ILE A 265 31.51 -20.50 -0.03
C ILE A 265 30.77 -20.02 1.21
N LEU A 266 30.25 -18.80 1.17
CA LEU A 266 29.44 -18.24 2.26
C LEU A 266 28.16 -19.07 2.49
N ALA A 267 27.43 -19.42 1.42
CA ALA A 267 26.23 -20.24 1.52
C ALA A 267 26.53 -21.62 2.12
N LEU A 268 27.59 -22.30 1.67
CA LEU A 268 28.03 -23.57 2.23
C LEU A 268 28.44 -23.44 3.70
N SER A 269 29.17 -22.37 4.07
CA SER A 269 29.56 -22.14 5.46
C SER A 269 28.34 -21.96 6.38
N HIS A 270 27.29 -21.31 5.92
CA HIS A 270 26.05 -21.16 6.67
C HIS A 270 25.29 -22.47 6.83
N ILE A 271 25.27 -23.31 5.79
CA ILE A 271 24.57 -24.61 5.82
C ILE A 271 25.27 -25.59 6.77
N PHE A 272 26.61 -25.70 6.70
CA PHE A 272 27.36 -26.68 7.46
C PHE A 272 27.83 -26.21 8.83
N ILE A 273 28.13 -24.91 8.99
CA ILE A 273 28.68 -24.34 10.24
C ILE A 273 27.89 -23.08 10.63
N PRO A 274 26.64 -23.22 11.11
CA PRO A 274 25.75 -22.08 11.40
C PRO A 274 26.25 -21.15 12.52
N CYS A 275 27.17 -21.62 13.37
CA CYS A 275 27.73 -20.84 14.50
C CYS A 275 28.99 -20.04 14.14
N SER A 276 29.45 -20.06 12.88
CA SER A 276 30.66 -19.35 12.47
C SER A 276 30.48 -17.82 12.42
N PRO A 277 31.54 -17.01 12.57
CA PRO A 277 31.50 -15.56 12.35
C PRO A 277 31.01 -15.19 10.93
N LEU A 278 31.35 -16.02 9.94
CA LEU A 278 30.89 -15.90 8.57
C LEU A 278 29.37 -16.07 8.46
N SER A 279 28.82 -17.05 9.19
CA SER A 279 27.36 -17.24 9.26
C SER A 279 26.66 -16.03 9.87
N ARG A 280 27.23 -15.40 10.91
CA ARG A 280 26.68 -14.18 11.50
C ARG A 280 26.69 -13.01 10.47
N PHE A 281 27.75 -12.88 9.69
CA PHE A 281 27.81 -11.87 8.63
C PHE A 281 26.75 -12.11 7.54
N ILE A 282 26.50 -13.34 7.12
CA ILE A 282 25.49 -13.69 6.12
C ILE A 282 24.07 -13.44 6.65
N THR A 283 23.82 -13.70 7.93
CA THR A 283 22.51 -13.47 8.55
C THR A 283 22.18 -12.01 8.74
N SER A 284 23.16 -11.10 8.61
CA SER A 284 22.93 -9.65 8.64
C SER A 284 21.98 -9.21 7.53
N PRO A 285 20.92 -8.42 7.85
CA PRO A 285 19.92 -8.00 6.87
C PRO A 285 20.53 -7.27 5.66
N LYS A 286 21.47 -6.38 5.90
CA LYS A 286 22.18 -5.64 4.85
C LYS A 286 22.95 -6.56 3.91
N THR A 287 23.59 -7.62 4.44
CA THR A 287 24.29 -8.62 3.62
C THR A 287 23.31 -9.45 2.80
N LYS A 288 22.20 -9.91 3.39
CA LYS A 288 21.14 -10.62 2.67
C LYS A 288 20.61 -9.81 1.49
N PHE A 289 20.35 -8.52 1.69
CA PHE A 289 19.94 -7.61 0.62
C PHE A 289 20.98 -7.52 -0.49
N THR A 290 22.25 -7.31 -0.14
CA THR A 290 23.34 -7.22 -1.11
C THR A 290 23.50 -8.53 -1.89
N MET A 291 23.41 -9.68 -1.23
CA MET A 291 23.43 -11.00 -1.87
C MET A 291 22.27 -11.17 -2.85
N ARG A 292 21.04 -10.76 -2.46
CA ARG A 292 19.86 -10.83 -3.34
C ARG A 292 20.01 -9.91 -4.55
N MET A 293 20.52 -8.69 -4.36
CA MET A 293 20.79 -7.74 -5.44
C MET A 293 21.83 -8.28 -6.45
N ILE A 294 22.95 -8.81 -5.96
CA ILE A 294 23.98 -9.40 -6.83
C ILE A 294 23.47 -10.65 -7.55
N SER A 295 22.72 -11.51 -6.85
CA SER A 295 22.08 -12.69 -7.45
C SER A 295 21.13 -12.30 -8.59
N PHE A 296 20.33 -11.25 -8.38
CA PHE A 296 19.44 -10.74 -9.43
C PHE A 296 20.21 -10.16 -10.62
N ALA A 297 21.26 -9.39 -10.36
CA ALA A 297 22.15 -8.87 -11.41
C ALA A 297 22.80 -10.01 -12.21
N THR A 298 23.26 -11.07 -11.54
CA THR A 298 23.82 -12.27 -12.20
C THR A 298 22.77 -12.95 -13.08
N PHE A 299 21.53 -13.09 -12.59
CA PHE A 299 20.42 -13.62 -13.38
C PHE A 299 20.17 -12.79 -14.65
N LEU A 300 20.13 -11.45 -14.54
CA LEU A 300 19.96 -10.56 -15.70
C LEU A 300 21.10 -10.71 -16.69
N CYS A 301 22.34 -10.80 -16.23
CA CYS A 301 23.50 -11.04 -17.09
C CYS A 301 23.39 -12.38 -17.83
N LEU A 302 23.00 -13.46 -17.13
CA LEU A 302 22.81 -14.78 -17.76
C LEU A 302 21.67 -14.74 -18.79
N LEU A 303 20.57 -14.03 -18.49
CA LEU A 303 19.47 -13.87 -19.42
C LEU A 303 19.90 -13.13 -20.69
N ILE A 304 20.58 -11.99 -20.56
CA ILE A 304 21.08 -11.19 -21.69
C ILE A 304 22.09 -11.98 -22.52
N ILE A 305 23.02 -12.70 -21.89
CA ILE A 305 24.00 -13.53 -22.57
C ILE A 305 23.30 -14.67 -23.36
N LYS A 306 22.31 -15.34 -22.76
CA LYS A 306 21.51 -16.37 -23.45
C LYS A 306 20.89 -15.81 -24.73
N GLU A 307 20.25 -14.61 -24.64
CA GLU A 307 19.58 -14.01 -25.78
C GLU A 307 20.56 -13.54 -26.87
N ALA A 308 21.70 -13.01 -26.46
CA ALA A 308 22.77 -12.63 -27.40
C ALA A 308 23.33 -13.86 -28.18
N LEU A 309 23.48 -15.00 -27.51
CA LEU A 309 23.93 -16.26 -28.14
C LEU A 309 22.92 -16.78 -29.16
N ILE A 310 21.63 -16.70 -28.86
CA ILE A 310 20.56 -17.17 -29.76
C ILE A 310 20.38 -16.21 -30.94
N SER A 311 20.37 -14.88 -30.70
CA SER A 311 20.07 -13.87 -31.71
C SER A 311 21.17 -13.73 -32.78
N GLN A 312 22.44 -13.84 -32.40
CA GLN A 312 23.54 -13.50 -33.29
C GLN A 312 24.13 -14.70 -34.01
N HIS A 313 23.70 -15.94 -33.74
CA HIS A 313 24.32 -17.18 -34.21
C HIS A 313 25.85 -17.21 -34.02
N VAL A 314 26.37 -16.41 -33.09
CA VAL A 314 27.79 -16.29 -32.79
C VAL A 314 28.12 -17.32 -31.72
N HIS A 315 28.80 -18.38 -32.11
CA HIS A 315 29.34 -19.35 -31.18
C HIS A 315 30.58 -18.77 -30.45
N VAL A 316 30.34 -17.85 -29.50
CA VAL A 316 31.38 -17.26 -28.64
C VAL A 316 31.96 -18.32 -27.70
N PHE A 317 31.13 -19.27 -27.30
CA PHE A 317 31.49 -20.34 -26.38
C PHE A 317 31.46 -21.70 -27.10
N SER A 318 32.19 -22.67 -26.56
CA SER A 318 32.02 -24.05 -26.99
C SER A 318 30.58 -24.54 -26.78
N PRO A 319 30.05 -25.52 -27.52
CA PRO A 319 28.70 -26.06 -27.31
C PRO A 319 28.43 -26.56 -25.89
N GLN A 320 29.49 -26.89 -25.15
CA GLN A 320 29.43 -27.24 -23.73
C GLN A 320 29.21 -25.99 -22.86
N GLY A 321 29.90 -24.88 -23.19
CA GLY A 321 29.76 -23.60 -22.50
C GLY A 321 28.35 -23.02 -22.62
N GLU A 322 27.74 -23.08 -23.80
CA GLU A 322 26.35 -22.64 -24.02
C GLU A 322 25.38 -23.45 -23.17
N ARG A 323 25.51 -24.79 -23.12
CA ARG A 323 24.67 -25.64 -22.26
C ARG A 323 24.82 -25.29 -20.78
N ILE A 324 26.00 -24.95 -20.30
CA ILE A 324 26.24 -24.54 -18.92
C ILE A 324 25.47 -23.25 -18.60
N ILE A 325 25.47 -22.26 -19.49
CA ILE A 325 24.73 -21.00 -19.30
C ILE A 325 23.22 -21.25 -19.18
N PHE A 326 22.65 -22.13 -20.04
CA PHE A 326 21.23 -22.49 -19.93
C PHE A 326 20.91 -23.20 -18.60
N VAL A 327 21.74 -24.16 -18.20
CA VAL A 327 21.56 -24.87 -16.94
C VAL A 327 21.62 -23.90 -15.74
N LEU A 328 22.61 -23.01 -15.74
CA LEU A 328 22.71 -21.99 -14.68
C LEU A 328 21.47 -21.10 -14.63
N LEU A 329 20.97 -20.61 -15.76
CA LEU A 329 19.78 -19.80 -15.82
C LEU A 329 18.56 -20.53 -15.23
N TYR A 330 18.36 -21.80 -15.56
CA TYR A 330 17.25 -22.59 -15.02
C TYR A 330 17.39 -22.84 -13.52
N ILE A 331 18.60 -23.06 -13.02
CA ILE A 331 18.86 -23.18 -11.58
C ILE A 331 18.48 -21.86 -10.87
N TRP A 332 18.91 -20.69 -11.41
CA TRP A 332 18.52 -19.38 -10.87
C TRP A 332 17.01 -19.16 -10.88
N THR A 333 16.36 -19.45 -11.99
CA THR A 333 14.90 -19.34 -12.14
C THR A 333 14.15 -20.20 -11.13
N THR A 334 14.59 -21.45 -10.93
CA THR A 334 14.01 -22.35 -9.92
C THR A 334 14.18 -21.78 -8.51
N GLY A 335 15.33 -21.21 -8.20
CA GLY A 335 15.56 -20.54 -6.93
C GLY A 335 14.65 -19.34 -6.72
N PHE A 336 14.42 -18.50 -7.73
CA PHE A 336 13.47 -17.40 -7.66
C PHE A 336 12.03 -17.90 -7.46
N LEU A 337 11.60 -18.90 -8.25
CA LEU A 337 10.27 -19.51 -8.11
C LEU A 337 10.02 -20.01 -6.68
N LEU A 338 10.98 -20.72 -6.09
CA LEU A 338 10.86 -21.18 -4.70
C LEU A 338 10.78 -20.02 -3.72
N GLY A 339 11.51 -18.93 -3.97
CA GLY A 339 11.44 -17.71 -3.17
C GLY A 339 10.06 -17.06 -3.22
N GLU A 340 9.47 -16.91 -4.40
CA GLU A 340 8.14 -16.33 -4.59
C GLU A 340 7.04 -17.20 -3.98
N VAL A 341 7.12 -18.52 -4.17
CA VAL A 341 6.21 -19.49 -3.53
C VAL A 341 6.28 -19.36 -1.99
N GLN A 342 7.49 -19.29 -1.43
CA GLN A 342 7.66 -19.09 0.01
C GLN A 342 7.07 -17.75 0.47
N GLN A 343 7.28 -16.67 -0.27
CA GLN A 343 6.73 -15.35 0.06
C GLN A 343 5.20 -15.35 0.00
N ALA A 344 4.59 -15.94 -1.03
CA ALA A 344 3.14 -16.07 -1.16
C ALA A 344 2.51 -16.86 -0.01
N PHE A 345 3.18 -17.93 0.45
CA PHE A 345 2.71 -18.68 1.64
C PHE A 345 2.85 -17.86 2.94
N CYS A 346 3.88 -17.03 3.06
CA CYS A 346 4.09 -16.21 4.26
C CYS A 346 3.13 -15.04 4.37
N GLN A 347 2.87 -14.34 3.28
CA GLN A 347 2.03 -13.15 3.22
C GLN A 347 0.54 -13.49 3.06
N GLY A 348 0.23 -14.65 2.48
CA GLY A 348 -1.12 -15.03 2.03
C GLY A 348 -1.38 -14.58 0.58
N ALA A 349 -2.03 -15.43 -0.20
CA ALA A 349 -2.20 -15.24 -1.65
C ALA A 349 -2.87 -13.91 -2.02
N SER A 350 -3.89 -13.49 -1.26
CA SER A 350 -4.61 -12.24 -1.54
C SER A 350 -3.71 -11.01 -1.36
N GLN A 351 -2.97 -10.93 -0.26
CA GLN A 351 -2.08 -9.80 0.01
C GLN A 351 -0.86 -9.80 -0.92
N TYR A 352 -0.36 -10.97 -1.29
CA TYR A 352 0.74 -11.12 -2.24
C TYR A 352 0.39 -10.57 -3.63
N CYS A 353 -0.80 -10.87 -4.16
CA CYS A 353 -1.25 -10.39 -5.47
C CYS A 353 -1.58 -8.88 -5.51
N CYS A 354 -1.78 -8.23 -4.36
CA CYS A 354 -2.01 -6.78 -4.32
C CYS A 354 -0.73 -5.96 -4.51
N ASP A 355 0.46 -6.55 -4.36
CA ASP A 355 1.73 -5.85 -4.54
C ASP A 355 2.17 -5.91 -6.01
N LEU A 356 2.32 -4.74 -6.64
CA LEU A 356 2.72 -4.61 -8.05
C LEU A 356 4.05 -5.32 -8.36
N TRP A 357 5.01 -5.30 -7.41
CA TRP A 357 6.31 -5.94 -7.58
C TRP A 357 6.20 -7.46 -7.64
N ASN A 358 5.32 -8.05 -6.83
CA ASN A 358 5.08 -9.49 -6.84
C ASN A 358 4.38 -9.93 -8.13
N VAL A 359 3.42 -9.13 -8.63
CA VAL A 359 2.77 -9.39 -9.93
C VAL A 359 3.81 -9.37 -11.06
N LEU A 360 4.75 -8.43 -11.00
CA LEU A 360 5.83 -8.34 -11.98
C LEU A 360 6.78 -9.54 -11.90
N ASP A 361 7.12 -10.02 -10.70
CA ASP A 361 7.91 -11.23 -10.49
C ASP A 361 7.24 -12.47 -11.08
N ILE A 362 5.95 -12.69 -10.83
CA ILE A 362 5.18 -13.79 -11.43
C ILE A 362 5.18 -13.66 -12.96
N THR A 363 4.96 -12.46 -13.49
CA THR A 363 4.92 -12.23 -14.94
C THR A 363 6.26 -12.58 -15.58
N VAL A 364 7.37 -12.17 -14.98
CA VAL A 364 8.72 -12.52 -15.46
C VAL A 364 8.92 -14.04 -15.46
N LEU A 365 8.54 -14.74 -14.39
CA LEU A 365 8.66 -16.20 -14.29
C LEU A 365 7.79 -16.92 -15.33
N LEU A 366 6.56 -16.44 -15.56
CA LEU A 366 5.67 -17.00 -16.60
C LEU A 366 6.23 -16.79 -18.01
N LEU A 367 6.83 -15.63 -18.29
CA LEU A 367 7.46 -15.36 -19.59
C LEU A 367 8.71 -16.22 -19.81
N ILE A 368 9.52 -16.49 -18.76
CA ILE A 368 10.64 -17.43 -18.85
C ILE A 368 10.12 -18.83 -19.19
N PHE A 369 9.08 -19.28 -18.52
CA PHE A 369 8.46 -20.57 -18.79
C PHE A 369 7.92 -20.64 -20.22
N ALA A 370 7.17 -19.63 -20.67
CA ALA A 370 6.63 -19.53 -22.02
C ALA A 370 7.75 -19.54 -23.07
N SER A 371 8.82 -18.75 -22.88
CA SER A 371 9.98 -18.72 -23.80
C SER A 371 10.65 -20.09 -23.91
N THR A 372 10.74 -20.82 -22.78
CA THR A 372 11.32 -22.18 -22.75
C THR A 372 10.45 -23.20 -23.50
N VAL A 373 9.12 -23.13 -23.32
CA VAL A 373 8.17 -24.01 -24.03
C VAL A 373 8.23 -23.77 -25.54
N VAL A 374 8.22 -22.50 -25.96
CA VAL A 374 8.31 -22.14 -27.38
C VAL A 374 9.65 -22.60 -27.99
N GLN A 375 10.76 -22.43 -27.27
CA GLN A 375 12.08 -22.87 -27.71
C GLN A 375 12.19 -24.40 -27.84
N SER A 376 11.49 -25.15 -26.96
CA SER A 376 11.50 -26.62 -26.98
C SER A 376 10.55 -27.23 -28.03
N SER A 377 9.56 -26.46 -28.49
CA SER A 377 8.61 -26.89 -29.50
C SER A 377 9.27 -26.85 -30.88
N SER A 378 9.34 -27.99 -31.58
CA SER A 378 10.00 -28.16 -32.89
C SER A 378 9.18 -27.64 -34.09
N LEU A 379 8.27 -26.69 -33.87
CA LEU A 379 7.39 -26.10 -34.89
C LEU A 379 8.10 -24.92 -35.61
N GLY A 380 8.77 -25.17 -36.71
CA GLY A 380 9.20 -24.28 -37.80
C GLY A 380 9.45 -22.75 -37.57
N ASP A 381 9.75 -22.03 -38.65
CA ASP A 381 10.13 -20.59 -38.65
C ASP A 381 9.13 -19.61 -37.97
N ALA A 382 7.86 -19.97 -37.91
CA ALA A 382 6.83 -19.14 -37.23
C ALA A 382 7.10 -19.01 -35.72
N ASN A 383 7.69 -20.00 -35.08
CA ASN A 383 7.99 -19.97 -33.64
C ASN A 383 9.16 -19.06 -33.30
N GLY A 384 10.08 -18.81 -34.23
CA GLY A 384 11.17 -17.86 -34.04
C GLY A 384 10.68 -16.48 -33.72
N ASN A 385 9.69 -15.95 -34.47
CA ASN A 385 9.10 -14.64 -34.24
C ASN A 385 8.39 -14.53 -32.90
N ILE A 386 7.65 -15.58 -32.50
CA ILE A 386 6.95 -15.64 -31.20
C ILE A 386 7.97 -15.67 -30.06
N TYR A 387 9.03 -16.47 -30.19
CA TYR A 387 10.11 -16.56 -29.21
C TYR A 387 10.73 -15.18 -28.97
N PHE A 388 11.19 -14.49 -30.01
CA PHE A 388 11.81 -13.16 -29.87
C PHE A 388 10.86 -12.11 -29.30
N THR A 389 9.55 -12.18 -29.63
CA THR A 389 8.53 -11.29 -29.06
C THR A 389 8.38 -11.50 -27.56
N ILE A 390 8.25 -12.76 -27.11
CA ILE A 390 8.14 -13.10 -25.67
C ILE A 390 9.41 -12.67 -24.94
N THR A 391 10.57 -12.92 -25.51
CA THR A 391 11.85 -12.66 -24.87
C THR A 391 12.15 -11.16 -24.78
N SER A 392 11.78 -10.37 -25.78
CA SER A 392 11.92 -8.91 -25.72
C SER A 392 11.10 -8.32 -24.57
N LEU A 393 9.87 -8.79 -24.38
CA LEU A 393 9.03 -8.40 -23.27
C LEU A 393 9.62 -8.86 -21.93
N LEU A 394 10.11 -10.11 -21.86
CA LEU A 394 10.76 -10.68 -20.68
C LEU A 394 11.96 -9.84 -20.23
N VAL A 395 12.89 -9.50 -21.15
CA VAL A 395 14.08 -8.71 -20.82
C VAL A 395 13.68 -7.32 -20.33
N THR A 396 12.71 -6.68 -21.00
CA THR A 396 12.21 -5.34 -20.60
C THR A 396 11.64 -5.38 -19.18
N LEU A 397 10.73 -6.31 -18.87
CA LEU A 397 10.12 -6.41 -17.55
C LEU A 397 11.11 -6.81 -16.47
N ALA A 398 12.05 -7.71 -16.77
CA ALA A 398 13.11 -8.10 -15.84
C ALA A 398 14.05 -6.93 -15.49
N LEU A 399 14.39 -6.08 -16.46
CA LEU A 399 15.17 -4.86 -16.20
C LEU A 399 14.38 -3.84 -15.37
N LEU A 400 13.10 -3.60 -15.69
CA LEU A 400 12.24 -2.73 -14.90
C LEU A 400 12.07 -3.21 -13.46
N ARG A 401 12.01 -4.52 -13.25
CA ARG A 401 11.98 -5.11 -11.91
C ARG A 401 13.18 -4.71 -11.04
N GLY A 402 14.34 -4.49 -11.64
CA GLY A 402 15.53 -4.00 -10.96
C GLY A 402 15.36 -2.62 -10.30
N MET A 403 14.37 -1.82 -10.72
CA MET A 403 14.11 -0.50 -10.13
C MET A 403 13.73 -0.59 -8.64
N GLN A 404 13.18 -1.70 -8.17
CA GLN A 404 12.81 -1.88 -6.76
C GLN A 404 14.00 -1.69 -5.81
N PHE A 405 15.22 -2.02 -6.23
CA PHE A 405 16.42 -1.84 -5.39
C PHE A 405 16.72 -0.36 -5.09
N PHE A 406 16.20 0.57 -5.89
CA PHE A 406 16.38 2.00 -5.68
C PHE A 406 15.59 2.57 -4.50
N TYR A 407 14.59 1.84 -3.97
CA TYR A 407 13.85 2.28 -2.78
C TYR A 407 14.74 2.53 -1.55
N LEU A 408 15.91 1.85 -1.46
CA LEU A 408 16.84 2.06 -0.36
C LEU A 408 17.58 3.40 -0.44
N HIS A 409 17.68 3.99 -1.61
CA HIS A 409 18.33 5.29 -1.79
C HIS A 409 17.32 6.42 -1.62
N GLU A 410 17.56 7.36 -0.71
CA GLU A 410 16.62 8.42 -0.32
C GLU A 410 16.03 9.19 -1.52
N LYS A 411 16.92 9.73 -2.38
CA LYS A 411 16.46 10.51 -3.55
C LYS A 411 15.80 9.68 -4.62
N LEU A 412 16.38 8.52 -4.97
CA LEU A 412 15.83 7.67 -6.02
C LEU A 412 14.55 6.94 -5.55
N GLY A 413 14.51 6.54 -4.27
CA GLY A 413 13.36 5.88 -3.68
C GLY A 413 12.15 6.81 -3.59
N SER A 414 12.35 8.07 -3.20
CA SER A 414 11.27 9.05 -3.18
C SER A 414 10.74 9.35 -4.60
N MET A 415 11.64 9.47 -5.60
CA MET A 415 11.21 9.63 -6.99
C MET A 415 10.44 8.40 -7.51
N LEU A 416 10.92 7.19 -7.20
CA LEU A 416 10.25 5.95 -7.59
C LEU A 416 8.89 5.82 -6.93
N LEU A 417 8.76 6.22 -5.67
CA LEU A 417 7.49 6.23 -4.96
C LEU A 417 6.50 7.20 -5.61
N SER A 418 6.92 8.41 -5.93
CA SER A 418 6.08 9.37 -6.67
C SER A 418 5.65 8.81 -8.01
N PHE A 419 6.57 8.19 -8.76
CA PHE A 419 6.28 7.56 -10.05
C PHE A 419 5.23 6.44 -9.94
N THR A 420 5.39 5.53 -8.97
CA THR A 420 4.43 4.40 -8.79
C THR A 420 3.06 4.89 -8.34
N SER A 421 3.00 5.94 -7.52
CA SER A 421 1.73 6.52 -7.05
C SER A 421 0.97 7.25 -8.18
N MET A 422 1.69 7.93 -9.08
CA MET A 422 1.07 8.55 -10.25
C MET A 422 0.59 7.54 -11.31
N ALA A 423 1.07 6.29 -11.26
CA ALA A 423 0.70 5.27 -12.25
C ALA A 423 -0.81 5.00 -12.31
N GLY A 424 -1.53 5.13 -11.18
CA GLY A 424 -2.99 5.01 -11.13
C GLY A 424 -3.71 6.07 -11.96
N ASP A 425 -3.27 7.32 -11.85
CA ASP A 425 -3.85 8.45 -12.61
C ASP A 425 -3.57 8.31 -14.09
N VAL A 426 -2.35 7.90 -14.43
CA VAL A 426 -1.97 7.63 -15.84
C VAL A 426 -2.84 6.53 -16.42
N PHE A 427 -3.13 5.46 -15.67
CA PHE A 427 -4.00 4.39 -16.13
C PHE A 427 -5.44 4.87 -16.38
N ALA A 428 -6.02 5.64 -15.47
CA ALA A 428 -7.35 6.23 -15.63
C ALA A 428 -7.40 7.15 -16.86
N PHE A 429 -6.37 7.97 -17.05
CA PHE A 429 -6.22 8.82 -18.23
C PHE A 429 -6.13 8.00 -19.54
N ILE A 430 -5.33 6.94 -19.57
CA ILE A 430 -5.18 6.05 -20.74
C ILE A 430 -6.53 5.45 -21.13
N CYS A 431 -7.36 5.03 -20.18
CA CYS A 431 -8.69 4.49 -20.48
C CYS A 431 -9.58 5.52 -21.20
N LEU A 432 -9.63 6.75 -20.68
CA LEU A 432 -10.38 7.84 -21.31
C LEU A 432 -9.83 8.21 -22.70
N PHE A 433 -8.51 8.28 -22.80
CA PHE A 433 -7.81 8.57 -24.04
C PHE A 433 -8.06 7.51 -25.12
N LEU A 434 -8.02 6.22 -24.79
CA LEU A 434 -8.30 5.14 -25.73
C LEU A 434 -9.72 5.20 -26.30
N ILE A 435 -10.72 5.63 -25.53
CA ILE A 435 -12.09 5.84 -26.01
C ILE A 435 -12.10 6.89 -27.12
N VAL A 436 -11.38 8.00 -26.93
CA VAL A 436 -11.29 9.07 -27.96
C VAL A 436 -10.58 8.55 -29.20
N VAL A 437 -9.42 7.91 -29.05
CA VAL A 437 -8.68 7.34 -30.19
C VAL A 437 -9.55 6.34 -30.97
N PHE A 438 -10.24 5.45 -30.26
CA PHE A 438 -11.13 4.45 -30.86
C PHE A 438 -12.26 5.12 -31.67
N SER A 439 -12.89 6.16 -31.13
CA SER A 439 -13.98 6.89 -31.76
C SER A 439 -13.52 7.56 -33.08
N PHE A 440 -12.39 8.25 -33.06
CA PHE A 440 -11.83 8.88 -34.26
C PHE A 440 -11.28 7.86 -35.25
N ALA A 441 -10.65 6.76 -34.78
CA ALA A 441 -10.19 5.68 -35.67
C ALA A 441 -11.35 5.04 -36.44
N MET A 442 -12.50 4.81 -35.78
CA MET A 442 -13.71 4.32 -36.45
C MET A 442 -14.24 5.32 -37.46
N SER A 443 -14.27 6.61 -37.12
CA SER A 443 -14.72 7.67 -38.05
C SER A 443 -13.85 7.76 -39.30
N PHE A 444 -12.54 7.71 -39.16
CA PHE A 444 -11.61 7.67 -40.28
C PHE A 444 -11.72 6.38 -41.09
N HIS A 445 -11.86 5.25 -40.42
CA HIS A 445 -12.03 3.97 -41.10
C HIS A 445 -13.30 3.97 -41.99
N VAL A 446 -14.42 4.41 -41.44
CA VAL A 446 -15.68 4.51 -42.20
C VAL A 446 -15.53 5.49 -43.38
N LEU A 447 -14.89 6.66 -43.15
CA LEU A 447 -14.74 7.71 -44.17
C LEU A 447 -13.82 7.26 -45.33
N HIS A 448 -12.76 6.53 -45.05
CA HIS A 448 -11.77 6.11 -46.03
C HIS A 448 -12.04 4.73 -46.63
N ASN A 449 -12.71 3.79 -45.92
CA ASN A 449 -12.93 2.42 -46.38
C ASN A 449 -13.70 2.34 -47.70
N TYR A 450 -14.63 3.23 -47.94
CA TYR A 450 -15.41 3.28 -49.19
C TYR A 450 -14.54 3.44 -50.44
N TYR A 451 -13.41 4.19 -50.34
CA TYR A 451 -12.55 4.52 -51.49
C TYR A 451 -11.43 3.50 -51.73
N TYR A 452 -11.14 2.62 -50.76
CA TYR A 452 -10.01 1.72 -50.83
C TYR A 452 -10.39 0.23 -50.93
N SER A 453 -11.67 -0.09 -50.97
CA SER A 453 -12.19 -1.45 -50.98
C SER A 453 -11.80 -2.27 -52.23
N GLU A 454 -11.44 -1.65 -53.34
CA GLU A 454 -11.23 -2.34 -54.63
C GLU A 454 -9.75 -2.51 -55.02
N ASP A 455 -8.81 -1.69 -54.56
CA ASP A 455 -7.46 -1.61 -55.16
C ASP A 455 -6.31 -2.12 -54.30
N GLY A 456 -6.54 -2.67 -53.11
CA GLY A 456 -5.48 -3.27 -52.27
C GLY A 456 -4.38 -2.30 -51.81
N SER A 457 -4.52 -0.98 -52.02
CA SER A 457 -3.57 0.01 -51.51
C SER A 457 -3.69 0.19 -50.01
N LYS A 458 -2.63 -0.15 -49.28
CA LYS A 458 -2.59 -0.06 -47.82
C LYS A 458 -2.32 1.38 -47.38
N THR A 459 -3.36 2.15 -47.19
CA THR A 459 -3.27 3.47 -46.53
C THR A 459 -3.39 3.35 -45.03
N ALA A 460 -2.98 4.38 -44.31
CA ALA A 460 -2.98 4.38 -42.84
C ALA A 460 -4.36 4.11 -42.21
N PHE A 461 -5.46 4.41 -42.91
CA PHE A 461 -6.83 4.23 -42.45
C PHE A 461 -7.60 3.09 -43.15
N SER A 462 -6.92 2.31 -44.01
CA SER A 462 -7.54 1.20 -44.75
C SER A 462 -8.04 0.10 -43.82
N THR A 463 -7.33 -0.15 -42.74
CA THR A 463 -7.80 -1.06 -41.68
C THR A 463 -7.96 -0.30 -40.37
N PHE A 464 -8.91 -0.74 -39.55
CA PHE A 464 -9.15 -0.16 -38.24
C PHE A 464 -7.91 -0.16 -37.34
N TYR A 465 -7.13 -1.27 -37.37
CA TYR A 465 -5.91 -1.40 -36.62
C TYR A 465 -4.84 -0.37 -37.02
N THR A 466 -4.60 -0.21 -38.31
CA THR A 466 -3.63 0.79 -38.81
C THR A 466 -4.07 2.20 -38.49
N GLY A 467 -5.39 2.49 -38.53
CA GLY A 467 -5.95 3.76 -38.10
C GLY A 467 -5.67 4.09 -36.65
N ILE A 468 -5.90 3.16 -35.73
CA ILE A 468 -5.54 3.33 -34.32
C ILE A 468 -4.04 3.59 -34.17
N ALA A 469 -3.20 2.79 -34.81
CA ALA A 469 -1.74 2.94 -34.71
C ALA A 469 -1.30 4.33 -35.23
N THR A 470 -1.85 4.79 -36.31
CA THR A 470 -1.53 6.11 -36.89
C THR A 470 -1.93 7.25 -35.96
N LEU A 471 -3.14 7.19 -35.37
CA LEU A 471 -3.60 8.21 -34.41
C LEU A 471 -2.79 8.18 -33.12
N LEU A 472 -2.38 7.02 -32.65
CA LEU A 472 -1.48 6.91 -31.49
C LEU A 472 -0.10 7.54 -31.79
N TRP A 473 0.47 7.27 -32.95
CA TRP A 473 1.74 7.86 -33.34
C TRP A 473 1.68 9.38 -33.57
N THR A 474 0.51 9.91 -33.92
CA THR A 474 0.30 11.37 -34.07
C THR A 474 0.58 12.12 -32.76
N ILE A 475 0.26 11.53 -31.61
CA ILE A 475 0.52 12.13 -30.30
C ILE A 475 2.01 12.27 -30.03
N PHE A 476 2.82 11.32 -30.54
CA PHE A 476 4.28 11.37 -30.47
C PHE A 476 4.91 12.22 -31.58
N GLY A 477 4.10 13.02 -32.28
CA GLY A 477 4.58 13.98 -33.27
C GLY A 477 4.73 13.43 -34.69
N LYS A 478 4.22 12.22 -34.99
CA LYS A 478 4.20 11.71 -36.37
C LYS A 478 3.01 12.32 -37.09
N ASP A 479 3.30 13.19 -38.06
CA ASP A 479 2.25 13.78 -38.88
C ASP A 479 1.56 12.72 -39.75
N ALA A 480 0.24 12.83 -39.85
CA ALA A 480 -0.60 11.97 -40.67
C ALA A 480 -1.36 12.77 -41.75
N THR A 481 -1.01 14.05 -41.96
CA THR A 481 -1.69 14.92 -42.92
C THR A 481 -1.62 14.38 -44.34
N ASP A 482 -0.48 13.81 -44.75
CA ASP A 482 -0.29 13.18 -46.07
C ASP A 482 -1.27 12.01 -46.31
N GLN A 483 -1.78 11.40 -45.24
CA GLN A 483 -2.71 10.27 -45.30
C GLN A 483 -4.18 10.72 -45.33
N MET A 484 -4.45 12.00 -45.14
CA MET A 484 -5.80 12.59 -45.15
C MET A 484 -6.28 13.01 -46.55
N ASP A 485 -5.34 13.20 -47.49
CA ASP A 485 -5.69 13.58 -48.85
C ASP A 485 -6.11 12.35 -49.68
N VAL A 486 -7.41 12.08 -49.67
CA VAL A 486 -8.00 10.96 -50.38
C VAL A 486 -7.89 11.15 -51.92
N TYR A 487 -7.89 12.41 -52.40
CA TYR A 487 -7.82 12.72 -53.81
C TYR A 487 -6.44 12.38 -54.39
N ASP A 488 -5.36 12.83 -53.78
CA ASP A 488 -3.99 12.56 -54.24
C ASP A 488 -3.64 11.08 -54.13
N LEU A 489 -4.04 10.41 -53.06
CA LEU A 489 -3.84 8.98 -52.86
C LEU A 489 -4.56 8.13 -53.89
N TRP A 490 -5.82 8.50 -54.24
CA TRP A 490 -6.61 7.80 -55.24
C TRP A 490 -6.03 8.01 -56.66
N TYR A 491 -5.63 9.25 -56.99
CA TYR A 491 -5.06 9.61 -58.28
C TYR A 491 -3.68 8.95 -58.52
N THR A 492 -2.84 8.89 -57.52
CA THR A 492 -1.51 8.24 -57.58
C THR A 492 -1.62 6.73 -57.80
N ASN A 493 -2.61 6.08 -57.22
CA ASN A 493 -2.86 4.65 -57.42
C ASN A 493 -3.37 4.35 -58.83
N LEU A 494 -4.23 5.20 -59.40
CA LEU A 494 -4.68 5.08 -60.77
C LEU A 494 -3.54 5.21 -61.80
N THR A 495 -2.60 6.13 -61.58
CA THR A 495 -1.47 6.35 -62.50
C THR A 495 -0.42 5.23 -62.40
N ASN A 496 -0.19 4.67 -61.23
CA ASN A 496 0.75 3.55 -61.02
C ASN A 496 0.17 2.21 -61.53
N GLY A 497 -1.16 1.99 -61.47
CA GLY A 497 -1.83 0.79 -61.98
C GLY A 497 -1.93 0.73 -63.52
N SER A 498 -1.86 1.88 -64.24
CA SER A 498 -2.00 1.92 -65.70
C SER A 498 -0.77 1.42 -66.50
N ASN A 499 0.35 1.11 -65.85
CA ASN A 499 1.57 0.62 -66.50
C ASN A 499 1.62 -0.91 -66.69
N THR A 500 0.63 -1.67 -66.23
CA THR A 500 0.57 -3.12 -66.41
C THR A 500 -0.80 -3.58 -66.89
N SER A 501 -0.90 -3.78 -68.21
CA SER A 501 -1.98 -4.46 -68.95
C SER A 501 -3.18 -3.63 -69.47
N ASN A 502 -3.42 -3.82 -70.77
CA ASN A 502 -4.59 -3.38 -71.56
C ASN A 502 -5.91 -4.04 -71.13
N THR A 503 -6.37 -3.76 -69.92
CA THR A 503 -7.73 -4.09 -69.50
C THR A 503 -8.46 -2.77 -69.25
N SER A 504 -9.54 -2.55 -70.05
CA SER A 504 -10.48 -1.43 -69.88
C SER A 504 -11.07 -1.48 -68.48
N VAL A 505 -10.43 -0.74 -67.55
CA VAL A 505 -10.97 -0.49 -66.21
C VAL A 505 -12.26 0.32 -66.40
N PRO A 506 -13.40 -0.10 -65.82
CA PRO A 506 -14.60 0.74 -65.84
C PRO A 506 -14.25 2.05 -65.13
N VAL A 507 -14.20 3.13 -65.87
CA VAL A 507 -14.04 4.47 -65.35
C VAL A 507 -15.30 4.79 -64.56
N PHE A 508 -15.27 4.47 -63.29
CA PHE A 508 -16.22 5.02 -62.32
C PHE A 508 -15.80 6.49 -62.18
N THR A 509 -16.46 7.36 -62.92
CA THR A 509 -16.31 8.82 -62.77
C THR A 509 -16.95 9.23 -61.46
N LEU A 510 -16.24 8.97 -60.35
CA LEU A 510 -16.58 9.61 -59.08
C LEU A 510 -16.45 11.11 -59.31
N GLU A 511 -17.55 11.83 -59.13
CA GLU A 511 -17.52 13.28 -59.28
C GLU A 511 -16.44 13.88 -58.39
N LYS A 512 -15.53 14.66 -58.93
CA LYS A 512 -14.42 15.31 -58.20
C LYS A 512 -14.90 16.04 -56.95
N SER A 513 -16.13 16.51 -56.95
CA SER A 513 -16.81 17.16 -55.82
C SER A 513 -16.92 16.26 -54.59
N HIS A 514 -17.19 14.95 -54.72
CA HIS A 514 -17.32 14.01 -53.60
C HIS A 514 -15.98 13.74 -52.93
N LEU A 515 -14.91 13.59 -53.71
CA LEU A 515 -13.56 13.41 -53.21
C LEU A 515 -13.06 14.63 -52.41
N VAL A 516 -13.34 15.83 -52.86
CA VAL A 516 -13.01 17.08 -52.18
C VAL A 516 -13.74 17.18 -50.83
N ILE A 517 -15.03 16.80 -50.77
CA ILE A 517 -15.80 16.82 -49.53
C ILE A 517 -15.18 15.83 -48.51
N THR A 518 -14.84 14.61 -48.94
CA THR A 518 -14.23 13.60 -48.08
C THR A 518 -12.87 14.04 -47.52
N THR A 519 -12.00 14.59 -48.39
CA THR A 519 -10.70 15.13 -48.00
C THR A 519 -10.86 16.29 -47.01
N THR A 520 -11.76 17.22 -47.26
CA THR A 520 -12.04 18.35 -46.38
C THR A 520 -12.55 17.87 -45.02
N THR A 521 -13.47 16.88 -45.02
CA THR A 521 -13.99 16.29 -43.79
C THR A 521 -12.89 15.58 -43.00
N SER A 522 -11.99 14.86 -43.67
CA SER A 522 -10.82 14.22 -43.03
C SER A 522 -9.92 15.23 -42.34
N TYR A 523 -9.59 16.33 -42.98
CA TYR A 523 -8.78 17.40 -42.37
C TYR A 523 -9.47 18.05 -41.17
N ILE A 524 -10.76 18.31 -41.23
CA ILE A 524 -11.53 18.88 -40.12
C ILE A 524 -11.53 17.90 -38.93
N LEU A 525 -11.84 16.61 -39.18
CA LEU A 525 -11.82 15.58 -38.14
C LEU A 525 -10.42 15.45 -37.48
N TYR A 526 -9.38 15.49 -38.29
CA TYR A 526 -8.00 15.41 -37.81
C TYR A 526 -7.61 16.62 -36.95
N CYS A 527 -7.98 17.84 -37.41
CA CYS A 527 -7.79 19.04 -36.59
C CYS A 527 -8.52 18.95 -35.23
N VAL A 528 -9.77 18.48 -35.25
CA VAL A 528 -10.55 18.30 -34.00
C VAL A 528 -9.88 17.24 -33.10
N PHE A 529 -9.41 16.13 -33.66
CA PHE A 529 -8.68 15.11 -32.92
C PHE A 529 -7.40 15.67 -32.28
N CYS A 530 -6.56 16.37 -33.05
CA CYS A 530 -5.34 16.99 -32.54
C CYS A 530 -5.63 18.04 -31.47
N PHE A 531 -6.62 18.88 -31.66
CA PHE A 531 -7.04 19.86 -30.66
C PHE A 531 -7.49 19.19 -29.36
N LEU A 532 -8.37 18.19 -29.46
CA LEU A 532 -8.90 17.48 -28.31
C LEU A 532 -7.79 16.72 -27.56
N THR A 533 -6.93 15.99 -28.27
CA THR A 533 -5.91 15.14 -27.68
C THR A 533 -4.72 15.92 -27.13
N LEU A 534 -4.15 16.84 -27.92
CA LEU A 534 -2.93 17.56 -27.57
C LEU A 534 -3.19 18.74 -26.62
N LEU A 535 -4.27 19.53 -26.86
CA LEU A 535 -4.55 20.68 -26.03
C LEU A 535 -5.38 20.36 -24.77
N ILE A 536 -6.36 19.49 -24.88
CA ILE A 536 -7.26 19.22 -23.76
C ILE A 536 -6.78 18.02 -22.95
N LEU A 537 -6.73 16.83 -23.58
CA LEU A 537 -6.47 15.60 -22.84
C LEU A 537 -5.05 15.53 -22.26
N LEU A 538 -4.03 15.92 -23.03
CA LEU A 538 -2.66 15.89 -22.53
C LEU A 538 -2.45 16.89 -21.39
N ASN A 539 -3.01 18.10 -21.50
CA ASN A 539 -2.93 19.08 -20.41
C ASN A 539 -3.70 18.63 -19.17
N LEU A 540 -4.84 17.94 -19.33
CA LEU A 540 -5.57 17.34 -18.21
C LEU A 540 -4.74 16.26 -17.52
N CYS A 541 -4.04 15.41 -18.28
CA CYS A 541 -3.12 14.41 -17.73
C CYS A 541 -2.01 15.06 -16.90
N ILE A 542 -1.36 16.09 -17.46
CA ILE A 542 -0.30 16.83 -16.75
C ILE A 542 -0.84 17.46 -15.46
N ALA A 543 -2.03 18.05 -15.50
CA ALA A 543 -2.65 18.66 -14.32
C ALA A 543 -2.95 17.62 -13.22
N MET A 544 -3.53 16.47 -13.58
CA MET A 544 -3.80 15.38 -12.62
C MET A 544 -2.51 14.84 -12.01
N MET A 545 -1.50 14.55 -12.85
CA MET A 545 -0.21 14.07 -12.37
C MET A 545 0.49 15.07 -11.45
N SER A 546 0.39 16.38 -11.76
CA SER A 546 0.97 17.45 -10.94
C SER A 546 0.27 17.56 -9.58
N ASP A 547 -1.05 17.42 -9.52
CA ASP A 547 -1.81 17.44 -8.27
C ASP A 547 -1.43 16.25 -7.38
N THR A 548 -1.40 15.04 -7.93
CA THR A 548 -0.98 13.84 -7.20
C THR A 548 0.48 13.93 -6.76
N PHE A 549 1.38 14.43 -7.61
CA PHE A 549 2.78 14.65 -7.24
C PHE A 549 2.91 15.60 -6.04
N THR A 550 2.19 16.71 -6.04
CA THR A 550 2.22 17.69 -4.94
C THR A 550 1.72 17.08 -3.63
N LYS A 551 0.59 16.35 -3.66
CA LYS A 551 0.04 15.67 -2.48
C LYS A 551 1.02 14.65 -1.88
N ILE A 552 1.74 13.92 -2.74
CA ILE A 552 2.74 12.95 -2.28
C ILE A 552 3.97 13.67 -1.73
N GLN A 553 4.42 14.75 -2.39
CA GLN A 553 5.61 15.50 -2.01
C GLN A 553 5.50 16.07 -0.59
N ASP A 554 4.32 16.48 -0.17
CA ASP A 554 4.06 16.97 1.20
C ASP A 554 4.34 15.92 2.28
N ASN A 555 4.14 14.64 1.95
CA ASN A 555 4.33 13.52 2.88
C ASN A 555 5.44 12.54 2.47
N ILE A 556 6.29 12.92 1.51
CA ILE A 556 7.26 12.02 0.86
C ILE A 556 8.23 11.38 1.85
N ASP A 557 8.64 12.10 2.88
CA ASP A 557 9.57 11.59 3.90
C ASP A 557 8.93 10.47 4.71
N ILE A 558 7.67 10.62 5.10
CA ILE A 558 6.90 9.61 5.84
C ILE A 558 6.69 8.37 4.96
N GLU A 559 6.23 8.58 3.73
CA GLU A 559 5.96 7.52 2.77
C GLU A 559 7.22 6.72 2.43
N TRP A 560 8.33 7.41 2.13
CA TRP A 560 9.59 6.76 1.80
C TRP A 560 10.19 6.00 3.00
N LYS A 561 10.15 6.56 4.21
CA LYS A 561 10.60 5.87 5.43
C LYS A 561 9.77 4.61 5.69
N PHE A 562 8.47 4.67 5.46
CA PHE A 562 7.58 3.53 5.60
C PHE A 562 7.93 2.40 4.60
N GLU A 563 7.99 2.70 3.30
CA GLU A 563 8.31 1.70 2.27
C GLU A 563 9.73 1.12 2.43
N ARG A 564 10.71 1.97 2.72
CA ARG A 564 12.07 1.50 3.05
C ARG A 564 12.08 0.56 4.24
N SER A 565 11.34 0.89 5.30
CA SER A 565 11.29 0.07 6.52
C SER A 565 10.58 -1.27 6.27
N LYS A 566 9.57 -1.31 5.40
CA LYS A 566 8.92 -2.53 4.95
C LYS A 566 9.94 -3.47 4.28
N ILE A 567 10.73 -2.95 3.35
CA ILE A 567 11.81 -3.70 2.70
C ILE A 567 12.84 -4.18 3.74
N TRP A 568 13.28 -3.33 4.65
CA TRP A 568 14.23 -3.72 5.69
C TRP A 568 13.69 -4.86 6.56
N MET A 569 12.42 -4.82 6.93
CA MET A 569 11.79 -5.88 7.73
C MET A 569 11.71 -7.20 6.97
N ASP A 570 11.47 -7.19 5.66
CA ASP A 570 11.50 -8.38 4.83
C ASP A 570 12.88 -9.08 4.86
N PHE A 571 13.96 -8.30 4.94
CA PHE A 571 15.31 -8.85 5.08
C PHE A 571 15.70 -9.18 6.53
N ILE A 572 15.18 -8.47 7.54
CA ILE A 572 15.38 -8.79 8.96
C ILE A 572 14.75 -10.15 9.28
N ALA A 573 13.49 -10.34 8.90
CA ALA A 573 12.72 -11.55 9.18
C ALA A 573 12.88 -12.64 8.12
N GLY A 574 13.31 -12.30 6.90
CA GLY A 574 13.31 -13.17 5.73
C GLY A 574 14.42 -14.22 5.69
N PRO A 575 14.36 -15.10 4.68
CA PRO A 575 15.33 -16.18 4.50
C PRO A 575 16.76 -15.65 4.34
N VAL A 576 17.72 -16.45 4.76
CA VAL A 576 19.14 -16.06 4.78
C VAL A 576 19.76 -16.20 3.39
N LEU A 577 19.43 -17.26 2.66
CA LEU A 577 20.07 -17.58 1.39
C LEU A 577 19.31 -16.96 0.21
N ALA A 578 20.04 -16.29 -0.68
CA ALA A 578 19.52 -15.81 -1.95
C ALA A 578 19.54 -16.93 -3.01
N SER A 579 18.76 -16.77 -4.09
CA SER A 579 18.84 -17.65 -5.26
C SER A 579 20.30 -17.67 -5.81
N PRO A 580 20.79 -18.82 -6.28
CA PRO A 580 20.14 -20.12 -6.38
C PRO A 580 20.30 -20.98 -5.11
N PHE A 581 20.99 -20.52 -4.09
CA PHE A 581 21.35 -21.33 -2.90
C PHE A 581 20.17 -21.60 -1.97
N ASN A 582 19.06 -20.89 -2.10
CA ASN A 582 17.81 -21.14 -1.39
C ASN A 582 17.11 -22.46 -1.79
N ILE A 583 17.55 -23.12 -2.88
CA ILE A 583 17.08 -24.46 -3.28
C ILE A 583 17.51 -25.50 -2.22
N ILE A 584 18.61 -25.25 -1.53
CA ILE A 584 19.14 -26.19 -0.53
C ILE A 584 18.44 -25.89 0.81
N PRO A 585 17.66 -26.83 1.38
CA PRO A 585 17.00 -26.60 2.64
C PRO A 585 18.01 -26.48 3.79
N THR A 586 17.94 -25.41 4.55
CA THR A 586 18.79 -25.22 5.74
C THR A 586 18.37 -26.16 6.87
N TYR A 587 19.32 -26.51 7.76
CA TYR A 587 19.04 -27.34 8.94
C TYR A 587 17.90 -26.78 9.78
N GLU A 588 17.83 -25.46 9.95
CA GLU A 588 16.75 -24.81 10.69
C GLU A 588 15.38 -24.96 10.01
N PHE A 589 15.35 -24.92 8.70
CA PHE A 589 14.14 -25.18 7.91
C PHE A 589 13.65 -26.62 8.14
N LEU A 590 14.53 -27.61 8.01
CA LEU A 590 14.21 -29.02 8.24
C LEU A 590 13.72 -29.27 9.66
N LYS A 591 14.39 -28.69 10.65
CA LYS A 591 13.99 -28.76 12.07
C LYS A 591 12.61 -28.16 12.30
N SER A 592 12.30 -27.06 11.64
CA SER A 592 10.99 -26.39 11.73
C SER A 592 9.88 -27.19 11.06
N CYS A 593 10.16 -27.82 9.91
CA CYS A 593 9.23 -28.74 9.25
C CYS A 593 8.91 -29.96 10.15
N VAL A 594 9.93 -30.59 10.75
CA VAL A 594 9.75 -31.72 11.67
C VAL A 594 8.93 -31.29 12.89
N LYS A 595 9.13 -30.07 13.39
CA LYS A 595 8.39 -29.55 14.54
C LYS A 595 6.93 -29.27 14.20
N TRP A 596 6.65 -28.75 13.00
CA TRP A 596 5.31 -28.53 12.47
C TRP A 596 4.53 -29.85 12.31
N ILE A 597 5.16 -30.88 11.76
CA ILE A 597 4.57 -32.22 11.60
C ILE A 597 4.23 -32.87 12.97
N LYS A 598 5.03 -32.57 14.01
CA LYS A 598 4.83 -33.11 15.37
C LYS A 598 3.78 -32.37 16.21
N GLY A 599 3.01 -31.45 15.65
CA GLY A 599 2.02 -30.65 16.36
C GLY A 599 2.69 -29.54 17.19
N GLY A 600 2.71 -28.32 16.66
CA GLY A 600 3.33 -27.17 17.34
C GLY A 600 2.61 -26.77 18.63
N PRO A 601 3.31 -26.14 19.59
CA PRO A 601 2.75 -25.71 20.87
C PRO A 601 1.72 -24.59 20.71
N SER A 602 0.70 -24.60 21.56
CA SER A 602 -0.33 -23.57 21.71
C SER A 602 0.28 -22.20 22.09
N GLU A 603 -0.34 -21.16 21.61
CA GLU A 603 0.03 -19.77 21.91
C GLU A 603 -0.13 -19.47 23.41
N MET A 604 0.94 -19.00 24.05
CA MET A 604 0.82 -18.32 25.34
C MET A 604 0.76 -16.80 25.08
N PRO A 605 -0.22 -16.09 25.64
CA PRO A 605 -0.29 -14.63 25.51
C PRO A 605 0.90 -13.96 26.19
N CYS A 606 1.47 -12.93 25.57
CA CYS A 606 2.57 -12.16 26.12
C CYS A 606 2.11 -11.24 27.26
N ILE A 607 2.47 -11.59 28.47
CA ILE A 607 2.11 -10.83 29.69
C ILE A 607 2.95 -9.54 29.79
N TYR A 608 4.16 -9.55 29.25
CA TYR A 608 5.12 -8.45 29.40
C TYR A 608 4.80 -7.24 28.50
N GLU A 609 4.49 -7.48 27.23
CA GLU A 609 4.08 -6.40 26.29
C GLU A 609 2.85 -5.67 26.82
N LYS A 610 1.86 -6.42 27.30
CA LYS A 610 0.65 -5.85 27.93
C LYS A 610 1.00 -4.94 29.12
N LYS A 611 2.00 -5.31 29.93
CA LYS A 611 2.44 -4.51 31.09
C LYS A 611 3.09 -3.18 30.64
N LEU A 612 3.98 -3.22 29.64
CA LEU A 612 4.65 -2.02 29.12
C LEU A 612 3.66 -1.04 28.47
N VAL A 613 2.83 -1.54 27.55
CA VAL A 613 1.81 -0.70 26.87
C VAL A 613 0.86 -0.10 27.90
N ARG A 614 0.43 -0.89 28.89
CA ARG A 614 -0.46 -0.41 29.96
C ARG A 614 0.19 0.70 30.79
N MET A 615 1.49 0.60 31.10
CA MET A 615 2.22 1.66 31.83
C MET A 615 2.34 2.94 30.97
N LEU A 616 2.66 2.82 29.69
CA LEU A 616 2.71 3.96 28.79
C LEU A 616 1.34 4.63 28.66
N THR A 617 0.28 3.83 28.63
CA THR A 617 -1.11 4.34 28.59
C THR A 617 -1.46 5.10 29.87
N LEU A 618 -1.13 4.56 31.05
CA LEU A 618 -1.35 5.23 32.33
C LEU A 618 -0.57 6.55 32.41
N HIS A 619 0.66 6.56 31.89
CA HIS A 619 1.44 7.79 31.82
C HIS A 619 0.82 8.83 30.87
N TYR A 620 0.27 8.38 29.73
CA TYR A 620 -0.47 9.23 28.79
C TYR A 620 -1.75 9.80 29.43
N ILE A 621 -2.52 8.97 30.11
CA ILE A 621 -3.73 9.39 30.84
C ILE A 621 -3.38 10.44 31.90
N ASN A 622 -2.35 10.20 32.71
CA ASN A 622 -1.92 11.15 33.75
C ASN A 622 -1.48 12.48 33.15
N LYS A 623 -0.81 12.48 32.01
CA LYS A 623 -0.43 13.71 31.30
C LYS A 623 -1.66 14.55 30.89
N HIS A 624 -2.76 13.91 30.51
CA HIS A 624 -3.97 14.59 30.06
C HIS A 624 -4.97 14.92 31.19
N MET A 625 -4.94 14.15 32.31
CA MET A 625 -5.82 14.39 33.47
C MET A 625 -5.24 15.38 34.48
N LEU A 626 -3.92 15.32 34.71
CA LEU A 626 -3.21 16.21 35.62
C LEU A 626 -2.68 17.39 34.83
N GLY A 627 -2.97 18.59 34.98
CA GLY A 627 -2.38 19.72 34.23
C GLY A 627 -0.84 19.67 34.20
N GLN A 628 -0.24 20.41 33.28
CA GLN A 628 1.20 20.33 32.94
C GLN A 628 2.17 20.57 34.15
N LYS A 629 1.73 21.25 35.22
CA LYS A 629 2.53 21.47 36.44
C LYS A 629 2.56 20.27 37.39
N ASP A 630 1.44 19.60 37.57
CA ASP A 630 1.34 18.43 38.46
C ASP A 630 1.92 17.18 37.82
N TYR A 631 1.95 17.15 36.48
CA TYR A 631 2.56 16.09 35.68
C TYR A 631 4.09 15.98 35.87
N LEU A 632 4.81 17.11 35.93
CA LEU A 632 6.27 17.12 36.11
C LEU A 632 6.70 16.48 37.44
N CYS A 633 5.93 16.63 38.51
CA CYS A 633 6.22 15.99 39.80
C CYS A 633 5.91 14.48 39.81
N SER A 634 4.93 14.01 39.01
CA SER A 634 4.56 12.58 38.94
C SER A 634 5.37 11.80 37.89
N SER A 635 6.01 12.50 36.94
CA SER A 635 6.72 11.89 35.83
C SER A 635 8.02 11.18 36.25
N GLU A 636 8.74 11.69 37.27
CA GLU A 636 9.98 11.11 37.77
C GLU A 636 9.75 9.72 38.37
N ASP A 637 8.66 9.53 39.13
CA ASP A 637 8.28 8.22 39.70
C ASP A 637 7.82 7.23 38.62
N SER A 638 7.13 7.72 37.57
CA SER A 638 6.67 6.91 36.45
C SER A 638 7.84 6.43 35.58
N ASP A 639 8.81 7.32 35.34
CA ASP A 639 10.03 7.00 34.58
C ASP A 639 10.91 5.97 35.28
N HIS A 640 11.00 6.05 36.61
CA HIS A 640 11.74 5.04 37.40
C HIS A 640 11.10 3.65 37.26
N ARG A 641 9.77 3.54 37.34
CA ARG A 641 9.02 2.29 37.15
C ARG A 641 9.13 1.75 35.71
N ILE A 642 9.11 2.62 34.70
CA ILE A 642 9.34 2.20 33.30
C ILE A 642 10.76 1.63 33.13
N SER A 643 11.77 2.25 33.75
CA SER A 643 13.15 1.78 33.71
C SER A 643 13.37 0.48 34.47
N GLU A 644 12.69 0.27 35.60
CA GLU A 644 12.71 -0.99 36.35
C GLU A 644 12.14 -2.15 35.53
N VAL A 645 10.98 -1.97 34.92
CA VAL A 645 10.35 -3.00 34.06
C VAL A 645 11.23 -3.35 32.85
N THR A 646 11.96 -2.38 32.28
CA THR A 646 12.89 -2.65 31.17
C THR A 646 14.19 -3.33 31.63
N ASN A 647 14.58 -3.19 32.89
CA ASN A 647 15.77 -3.82 33.44
C ASN A 647 15.51 -5.27 33.89
N GLU A 648 14.32 -5.61 34.36
CA GLU A 648 13.92 -7.00 34.71
C GLU A 648 13.98 -7.96 33.49
N THR A 649 14.08 -7.47 32.29
CA THR A 649 14.19 -8.30 31.05
C THR A 649 15.61 -8.73 30.71
N ASN A 650 16.62 -8.25 31.41
CA ASN A 650 18.04 -8.56 31.13
C ASN A 650 18.64 -9.62 32.09
N VAL A 651 17.84 -10.29 32.91
CA VAL A 651 18.20 -11.47 33.72
C VAL A 651 17.48 -12.74 33.15
#